data_18e8608fbc203aebf969bc58cf818d6c
#
_entry.id   18e8608fbc203aebf969bc58cf818d6c
#
_cell.length_a   1.000
_cell.length_b   1.000
_cell.length_c   1.000
_cell.angle_alpha   90.00
_cell.angle_beta   90.00
_cell.angle_gamma   90.00
#
_symmetry.space_group_name_H-M   'P 1'
#
loop_
_entity.id
_entity.type
_entity.pdbx_description
1 polymer ?
#
loop_
_entity_poly.entity_id
_entity_poly.type
_entity_poly.pdbx_seq_one_letter_code
_entity_poly.pdbx_strand_id
1 'polypeptide(L)'
;MKVSMCKTIRAYEWKNLSKDLLAGLVIMAVSIPISMGYAQIAGLPAVYGLYGSVFPIVLFALFSTSPQFVFGVDAAPAALVGSALVSLGIEGGSKEAIAAVPVLAFFVAVWLLVFYLCRAGKLVNYISAPVMGGFISGICTTIILMQVPKLFGGKAGVGELPELVHHIWESRTIFHLPSLLLGVGTLVILLVSKKLIPKFPMAVFLMAAGAIGTAFFHLEDLGIQTLAAVKPGLPTWTVPEFGAIPLKEAVIISLSVAVVIMAETLLAENSFAQKNRYRIDDNQEILAFAMGNLAASVIGCCPVNGSVSRTAMGEQYQAKTQLTGIVAGLSMIVLLLCGTGFIGYLPIPVLTAIVISALLGATEFDLAVRLWKVSRTEYLIFAGAFFGVLMLGTINGVLIGIILSFSEMIIRTSKPSRGFLGIQPGHRHFRDLKESDQIHAIEGVLIYRFSSNLFFANIQVLQSDIEDNLREDTKAVILDASGIGSMDITAADRLKLLYESLKEKNIRFYITEHIAGLNEQMRQLGLGCLIQEGCVRRTTHIALKDMGITRPYPLEGGVDNEQRSASRKRADNRVQEFVWAFGSQAEEEIERQIGCQIEQLKKTGDVEYLLHGRWSHMEDLDQDEWVEHLEEHLKEIVNISGKDEKTLAIRLEKHRQEVHDRIAREHPELAERFRERRHLLDEHLKEKRPEVYELVIQLRKKISDEQREQEKQ
;
A
#
# COMPACT_ATOMS: atom_id res chain seq x y z
N MET A 1 -11.20 16.43 -14.97
CA MET A 1 -10.88 15.00 -14.78
C MET A 1 -10.72 14.38 -16.16
N LYS A 2 -9.55 13.76 -16.46
CA LYS A 2 -9.36 13.03 -17.74
C LYS A 2 -9.73 11.58 -17.50
N VAL A 3 -10.85 11.11 -18.03
CA VAL A 3 -11.22 9.70 -18.01
C VAL A 3 -10.33 8.96 -19.01
N SER A 4 -9.63 7.95 -18.57
CA SER A 4 -8.75 7.13 -19.40
C SER A 4 -9.46 5.81 -19.74
N MET A 5 -10.14 5.77 -20.87
CA MET A 5 -10.74 4.53 -21.37
C MET A 5 -9.68 3.59 -21.93
N CYS A 6 -9.88 2.29 -21.74
CA CYS A 6 -9.02 1.21 -22.25
C CYS A 6 -7.57 1.31 -21.81
N LYS A 7 -7.27 1.88 -20.61
CA LYS A 7 -5.91 2.12 -20.14
C LYS A 7 -5.04 0.86 -20.16
N THR A 8 -5.60 -0.27 -19.75
CA THR A 8 -4.89 -1.56 -19.67
C THR A 8 -4.75 -2.25 -21.05
N ILE A 9 -5.51 -1.82 -22.04
CA ILE A 9 -5.53 -2.42 -23.39
C ILE A 9 -4.71 -1.61 -24.39
N ARG A 10 -4.57 -0.28 -24.20
CA ARG A 10 -3.86 0.61 -25.15
C ARG A 10 -2.39 0.24 -25.37
N ALA A 11 -1.70 -0.27 -24.35
CA ALA A 11 -0.31 -0.72 -24.43
C ALA A 11 -0.23 -2.26 -24.42
N TYR A 12 -1.12 -2.93 -25.16
CA TYR A 12 -1.22 -4.38 -25.14
C TYR A 12 -0.02 -5.07 -25.76
N GLU A 13 0.58 -5.99 -25.01
CA GLU A 13 1.66 -6.83 -25.48
C GLU A 13 1.10 -8.17 -26.00
N TRP A 14 1.23 -8.42 -27.29
CA TRP A 14 0.70 -9.62 -27.95
C TRP A 14 1.18 -10.95 -27.34
N LYS A 15 2.33 -10.94 -26.67
CA LYS A 15 2.84 -12.12 -25.91
C LYS A 15 1.92 -12.56 -24.77
N ASN A 16 1.03 -11.68 -24.30
CA ASN A 16 0.09 -11.97 -23.21
C ASN A 16 -1.25 -12.55 -23.71
N LEU A 17 -1.49 -12.59 -25.04
CA LEU A 17 -2.76 -12.99 -25.61
C LEU A 17 -3.20 -14.40 -25.17
N SER A 18 -2.30 -15.36 -25.19
CA SER A 18 -2.62 -16.74 -24.79
C SER A 18 -3.02 -16.85 -23.31
N LYS A 19 -2.42 -16.01 -22.45
CA LYS A 19 -2.71 -15.97 -21.01
C LYS A 19 -4.06 -15.30 -20.75
N ASP A 20 -4.29 -14.16 -21.36
CA ASP A 20 -5.56 -13.43 -21.20
C ASP A 20 -6.74 -14.18 -21.82
N LEU A 21 -6.51 -14.88 -22.95
CA LEU A 21 -7.52 -15.75 -23.57
C LEU A 21 -7.89 -16.94 -22.67
N LEU A 22 -6.86 -17.65 -22.15
CA LEU A 22 -7.07 -18.78 -21.26
C LEU A 22 -7.76 -18.34 -19.96
N ALA A 23 -7.26 -17.27 -19.34
CA ALA A 23 -7.84 -16.73 -18.11
C ALA A 23 -9.29 -16.27 -18.34
N GLY A 24 -9.59 -15.61 -19.48
CA GLY A 24 -10.94 -15.19 -19.84
C GLY A 24 -11.91 -16.37 -20.02
N LEU A 25 -11.48 -17.43 -20.67
CA LEU A 25 -12.29 -18.65 -20.81
C LEU A 25 -12.54 -19.34 -19.45
N VAL A 26 -11.52 -19.38 -18.58
CA VAL A 26 -11.68 -19.92 -17.21
C VAL A 26 -12.65 -19.06 -16.39
N ILE A 27 -12.51 -17.73 -16.45
CA ILE A 27 -13.41 -16.80 -15.76
C ILE A 27 -14.84 -16.97 -16.28
N MET A 28 -15.06 -17.06 -17.59
CA MET A 28 -16.38 -17.32 -18.17
C MET A 28 -16.97 -18.61 -17.61
N ALA A 29 -16.20 -19.70 -17.63
CA ALA A 29 -16.66 -21.00 -17.18
C ALA A 29 -17.04 -21.00 -15.68
N VAL A 30 -16.22 -20.40 -14.83
CA VAL A 30 -16.47 -20.29 -13.37
C VAL A 30 -17.63 -19.30 -13.08
N SER A 31 -17.84 -18.31 -13.94
CA SER A 31 -18.95 -17.36 -13.81
C SER A 31 -20.33 -18.03 -13.99
N ILE A 32 -20.42 -19.13 -14.71
CA ILE A 32 -21.70 -19.83 -14.91
C ILE A 32 -22.39 -20.16 -13.58
N PRO A 33 -21.83 -21.02 -12.73
CA PRO A 33 -22.50 -21.41 -11.49
C PRO A 33 -22.60 -20.26 -10.48
N ILE A 34 -21.59 -19.41 -10.41
CA ILE A 34 -21.52 -18.31 -9.45
C ILE A 34 -22.63 -17.30 -9.76
N SER A 35 -22.68 -16.81 -10.99
CA SER A 35 -23.63 -15.78 -11.38
C SER A 35 -25.09 -16.30 -11.38
N MET A 36 -25.30 -17.54 -11.79
CA MET A 36 -26.63 -18.18 -11.70
C MET A 36 -27.14 -18.29 -10.26
N GLY A 37 -26.26 -18.72 -9.34
CA GLY A 37 -26.60 -18.86 -7.92
C GLY A 37 -26.90 -17.51 -7.26
N TYR A 38 -26.12 -16.49 -7.52
CA TYR A 38 -26.34 -15.17 -6.93
C TYR A 38 -27.53 -14.43 -7.53
N ALA A 39 -27.82 -14.62 -8.82
CA ALA A 39 -29.07 -14.09 -9.41
C ALA A 39 -30.32 -14.65 -8.69
N GLN A 40 -30.31 -15.93 -8.33
CA GLN A 40 -31.40 -16.54 -7.57
C GLN A 40 -31.53 -15.95 -6.15
N ILE A 41 -30.39 -15.67 -5.48
CA ILE A 41 -30.36 -14.99 -4.18
C ILE A 41 -30.93 -13.57 -4.31
N ALA A 42 -30.65 -12.87 -5.42
CA ALA A 42 -31.20 -11.55 -5.72
C ALA A 42 -32.69 -11.57 -6.14
N GLY A 43 -33.32 -12.72 -6.09
CA GLY A 43 -34.73 -12.87 -6.48
C GLY A 43 -34.98 -12.89 -7.98
N LEU A 44 -33.96 -13.17 -8.82
CA LEU A 44 -34.09 -13.30 -10.27
C LEU A 44 -33.99 -14.77 -10.71
N PRO A 45 -34.60 -15.13 -11.86
CA PRO A 45 -34.29 -16.39 -12.51
C PRO A 45 -32.80 -16.54 -12.82
N ALA A 46 -32.25 -17.74 -12.72
CA ALA A 46 -30.83 -18.03 -12.85
C ALA A 46 -30.14 -17.47 -14.10
N VAL A 47 -30.87 -17.44 -15.22
CA VAL A 47 -30.36 -16.94 -16.53
C VAL A 47 -29.91 -15.47 -16.46
N TYR A 48 -30.55 -14.65 -15.63
CA TYR A 48 -30.17 -13.23 -15.47
C TYR A 48 -28.77 -13.07 -14.90
N GLY A 49 -28.28 -14.03 -14.13
CA GLY A 49 -26.90 -14.07 -13.67
C GLY A 49 -25.89 -14.21 -14.81
N LEU A 50 -26.22 -15.04 -15.80
CA LEU A 50 -25.38 -15.16 -16.99
C LEU A 50 -25.38 -13.86 -17.82
N TYR A 51 -26.55 -13.21 -17.94
CA TYR A 51 -26.65 -11.90 -18.56
C TYR A 51 -25.77 -10.86 -17.88
N GLY A 52 -25.73 -10.85 -16.54
CA GLY A 52 -24.86 -9.98 -15.75
C GLY A 52 -23.36 -10.24 -15.94
N SER A 53 -23.00 -11.37 -16.54
CA SER A 53 -21.61 -11.70 -16.88
C SER A 53 -21.23 -11.36 -18.33
N VAL A 54 -22.07 -10.63 -19.08
CA VAL A 54 -21.83 -10.23 -20.47
C VAL A 54 -21.42 -8.76 -20.56
N PHE A 55 -22.40 -7.84 -20.61
CA PHE A 55 -22.14 -6.43 -20.83
C PHE A 55 -21.49 -5.71 -19.59
N PRO A 56 -21.88 -6.00 -18.34
CA PRO A 56 -21.27 -5.37 -17.18
C PRO A 56 -19.77 -5.56 -17.10
N ILE A 57 -19.26 -6.78 -17.32
CA ILE A 57 -17.84 -7.08 -17.30
C ILE A 57 -17.09 -6.35 -18.42
N VAL A 58 -17.71 -6.22 -19.62
CA VAL A 58 -17.09 -5.53 -20.75
C VAL A 58 -17.03 -4.03 -20.50
N LEU A 59 -18.12 -3.40 -20.02
CA LEU A 59 -18.11 -1.98 -19.70
C LEU A 59 -17.15 -1.66 -18.54
N PHE A 60 -17.11 -2.49 -17.52
CA PHE A 60 -16.10 -2.36 -16.46
C PHE A 60 -14.68 -2.40 -17.07
N ALA A 61 -14.36 -3.38 -17.90
CA ALA A 61 -13.05 -3.53 -18.52
C ALA A 61 -12.63 -2.32 -19.37
N LEU A 62 -13.58 -1.61 -19.98
CA LEU A 62 -13.28 -0.40 -20.75
C LEU A 62 -12.93 0.81 -19.90
N PHE A 63 -13.50 0.93 -18.71
CA PHE A 63 -13.32 2.09 -17.84
C PHE A 63 -12.33 1.85 -16.70
N SER A 64 -12.07 0.59 -16.31
CA SER A 64 -11.17 0.22 -15.23
C SER A 64 -9.72 0.54 -15.54
N THR A 65 -8.97 0.88 -14.49
CA THR A 65 -7.51 1.03 -14.49
C THR A 65 -6.80 -0.20 -13.92
N SER A 66 -7.55 -1.12 -13.32
CA SER A 66 -7.04 -2.41 -12.84
C SER A 66 -6.83 -3.36 -14.02
N PRO A 67 -5.64 -3.98 -14.16
CA PRO A 67 -5.38 -4.91 -15.26
C PRO A 67 -6.01 -6.29 -15.06
N GLN A 68 -6.36 -6.70 -13.85
CA GLN A 68 -6.68 -8.10 -13.55
C GLN A 68 -8.01 -8.29 -12.83
N PHE A 69 -8.60 -7.22 -12.31
CA PHE A 69 -9.79 -7.34 -11.48
C PHE A 69 -11.02 -7.68 -12.30
N VAL A 70 -11.87 -8.56 -11.79
CA VAL A 70 -13.06 -9.08 -12.48
C VAL A 70 -14.32 -8.56 -11.81
N PHE A 71 -15.24 -8.04 -12.60
CA PHE A 71 -16.50 -7.44 -12.17
C PHE A 71 -17.70 -8.24 -12.70
N GLY A 72 -18.75 -8.40 -11.89
CA GLY A 72 -19.95 -9.13 -12.29
C GLY A 72 -20.86 -9.46 -11.11
N VAL A 73 -21.84 -10.34 -11.30
CA VAL A 73 -22.79 -10.73 -10.26
C VAL A 73 -22.05 -11.39 -9.09
N ASP A 74 -22.22 -10.88 -7.85
CA ASP A 74 -21.56 -11.40 -6.67
C ASP A 74 -22.48 -11.41 -5.43
N ALA A 75 -22.01 -12.02 -4.35
CA ALA A 75 -22.79 -12.39 -3.18
C ALA A 75 -23.43 -11.21 -2.44
N ALA A 76 -22.63 -10.20 -2.07
CA ALA A 76 -23.08 -9.13 -1.19
C ALA A 76 -24.21 -8.28 -1.79
N PRO A 77 -24.09 -7.72 -3.03
CA PRO A 77 -25.20 -6.99 -3.63
C PRO A 77 -26.41 -7.87 -3.86
N ALA A 78 -26.20 -9.14 -4.24
CA ALA A 78 -27.30 -10.08 -4.47
C ALA A 78 -28.10 -10.34 -3.19
N ALA A 79 -27.43 -10.56 -2.07
CA ALA A 79 -28.08 -10.77 -0.78
C ALA A 79 -28.82 -9.53 -0.29
N LEU A 80 -28.24 -8.32 -0.46
CA LEU A 80 -28.89 -7.07 -0.09
C LEU A 80 -30.17 -6.82 -0.92
N VAL A 81 -30.10 -7.08 -2.22
CA VAL A 81 -31.27 -6.93 -3.12
C VAL A 81 -32.33 -7.97 -2.76
N GLY A 82 -31.95 -9.24 -2.52
CA GLY A 82 -32.89 -10.28 -2.10
C GLY A 82 -33.58 -9.94 -0.79
N SER A 83 -32.84 -9.47 0.21
CA SER A 83 -33.39 -9.01 1.49
C SER A 83 -34.33 -7.81 1.32
N ALA A 84 -33.97 -6.87 0.41
CA ALA A 84 -34.80 -5.72 0.10
C ALA A 84 -36.13 -6.13 -0.53
N LEU A 85 -36.13 -7.09 -1.47
CA LEU A 85 -37.36 -7.61 -2.07
C LEU A 85 -38.28 -8.22 -1.00
N VAL A 86 -37.73 -9.01 -0.07
CA VAL A 86 -38.49 -9.56 1.06
C VAL A 86 -39.10 -8.47 1.91
N SER A 87 -38.34 -7.41 2.23
CA SER A 87 -38.83 -6.27 3.02
C SER A 87 -39.92 -5.46 2.33
N LEU A 88 -39.93 -5.47 0.98
CA LEU A 88 -40.99 -4.87 0.13
C LEU A 88 -42.18 -5.80 -0.08
N GLY A 89 -42.18 -7.03 0.42
CA GLY A 89 -43.23 -8.02 0.20
C GLY A 89 -43.24 -8.60 -1.21
N ILE A 90 -42.12 -8.48 -1.96
CA ILE A 90 -42.00 -8.98 -3.34
C ILE A 90 -41.42 -10.40 -3.29
N GLU A 91 -42.15 -11.36 -3.87
CA GLU A 91 -41.67 -12.75 -3.93
C GLU A 91 -40.57 -12.90 -5.01
N GLY A 92 -39.46 -13.58 -4.65
CA GLY A 92 -38.39 -13.87 -5.58
C GLY A 92 -38.82 -14.70 -6.75
N GLY A 93 -38.35 -14.38 -7.96
CA GLY A 93 -38.72 -15.03 -9.21
C GLY A 93 -40.04 -14.55 -9.80
N SER A 94 -40.78 -13.69 -9.12
CA SER A 94 -42.01 -13.08 -9.60
C SER A 94 -41.76 -12.07 -10.74
N LYS A 95 -42.79 -11.70 -11.46
CA LYS A 95 -42.70 -10.65 -12.49
C LYS A 95 -42.35 -9.30 -11.86
N GLU A 96 -42.87 -9.04 -10.64
CA GLU A 96 -42.59 -7.85 -9.85
C GLU A 96 -41.10 -7.79 -9.47
N ALA A 97 -40.49 -8.90 -9.08
CA ALA A 97 -39.07 -8.96 -8.78
C ALA A 97 -38.23 -8.69 -10.04
N ILE A 98 -38.59 -9.28 -11.16
CA ILE A 98 -37.87 -9.07 -12.44
C ILE A 98 -37.97 -7.60 -12.90
N ALA A 99 -39.02 -6.88 -12.59
CA ALA A 99 -39.16 -5.46 -12.89
C ALA A 99 -38.46 -4.55 -11.87
N ALA A 100 -38.45 -4.93 -10.57
CA ALA A 100 -37.94 -4.14 -9.48
C ALA A 100 -36.39 -4.13 -9.40
N VAL A 101 -35.75 -5.29 -9.59
CA VAL A 101 -34.31 -5.45 -9.43
C VAL A 101 -33.46 -4.58 -10.37
N PRO A 102 -33.80 -4.44 -11.68
CA PRO A 102 -33.09 -3.52 -12.57
C PRO A 102 -33.20 -2.05 -12.18
N VAL A 103 -34.29 -1.63 -11.53
CA VAL A 103 -34.44 -0.28 -10.99
C VAL A 103 -33.46 -0.02 -9.87
N LEU A 104 -33.26 -1.00 -8.97
CA LEU A 104 -32.24 -0.90 -7.94
C LEU A 104 -30.84 -0.80 -8.54
N ALA A 105 -30.52 -1.60 -9.56
CA ALA A 105 -29.25 -1.54 -10.27
C ALA A 105 -29.01 -0.17 -10.93
N PHE A 106 -30.06 0.45 -11.48
CA PHE A 106 -29.97 1.80 -12.02
C PHE A 106 -29.61 2.85 -10.97
N PHE A 107 -30.33 2.88 -9.83
CA PHE A 107 -30.03 3.82 -8.76
C PHE A 107 -28.69 3.55 -8.11
N VAL A 108 -28.23 2.30 -8.04
CA VAL A 108 -26.86 1.96 -7.64
C VAL A 108 -25.84 2.62 -8.57
N ALA A 109 -26.05 2.52 -9.89
CA ALA A 109 -25.18 3.19 -10.86
C ALA A 109 -25.17 4.71 -10.68
N VAL A 110 -26.33 5.33 -10.42
CA VAL A 110 -26.45 6.77 -10.16
C VAL A 110 -25.68 7.15 -8.88
N TRP A 111 -25.82 6.41 -7.78
CA TRP A 111 -25.09 6.66 -6.55
C TRP A 111 -23.57 6.52 -6.71
N LEU A 112 -23.12 5.48 -7.42
CA LEU A 112 -21.69 5.30 -7.74
C LEU A 112 -21.18 6.45 -8.60
N LEU A 113 -21.98 7.00 -9.52
CA LEU A 113 -21.61 8.18 -10.29
C LEU A 113 -21.50 9.43 -9.40
N VAL A 114 -22.39 9.59 -8.42
CA VAL A 114 -22.30 10.67 -7.40
C VAL A 114 -21.01 10.50 -6.58
N PHE A 115 -20.69 9.29 -6.12
CA PHE A 115 -19.45 9.02 -5.38
C PHE A 115 -18.22 9.32 -6.23
N TYR A 116 -18.22 9.00 -7.52
CA TYR A 116 -17.17 9.39 -8.45
C TYR A 116 -16.99 10.92 -8.52
N LEU A 117 -18.10 11.67 -8.66
CA LEU A 117 -18.07 13.15 -8.73
C LEU A 117 -17.56 13.74 -7.40
N CYS A 118 -17.94 13.18 -6.27
CA CYS A 118 -17.48 13.56 -4.93
C CYS A 118 -16.04 13.10 -4.61
N ARG A 119 -15.38 12.33 -5.53
CA ARG A 119 -14.03 11.77 -5.34
C ARG A 119 -13.92 10.86 -4.10
N ALA A 120 -14.96 10.08 -3.84
CA ALA A 120 -15.02 9.20 -2.68
C ALA A 120 -13.96 8.09 -2.68
N GLY A 121 -13.34 7.78 -3.81
CA GLY A 121 -12.24 6.79 -3.92
C GLY A 121 -11.06 7.09 -2.98
N LYS A 122 -10.84 8.35 -2.62
CA LYS A 122 -9.79 8.71 -1.66
C LYS A 122 -9.98 8.14 -0.25
N LEU A 123 -11.20 7.74 0.11
CA LEU A 123 -11.50 7.17 1.42
C LEU A 123 -10.78 5.83 1.65
N VAL A 124 -10.51 5.08 0.59
CA VAL A 124 -9.79 3.80 0.67
C VAL A 124 -8.36 3.96 1.18
N ASN A 125 -7.71 5.09 0.91
CA ASN A 125 -6.35 5.37 1.37
C ASN A 125 -6.21 5.44 2.90
N TYR A 126 -7.32 5.56 3.62
CA TYR A 126 -7.36 5.56 5.08
C TYR A 126 -7.54 4.16 5.68
N ILE A 127 -7.65 3.12 4.85
CA ILE A 127 -7.85 1.75 5.28
C ILE A 127 -6.49 1.04 5.35
N SER A 128 -6.14 0.52 6.53
CA SER A 128 -4.86 -0.14 6.74
C SER A 128 -4.82 -1.56 6.15
N ALA A 129 -3.62 -2.06 5.83
CA ALA A 129 -3.43 -3.41 5.30
C ALA A 129 -4.00 -4.52 6.20
N PRO A 130 -3.89 -4.48 7.56
CA PRO A 130 -4.55 -5.43 8.42
C PRO A 130 -6.08 -5.48 8.28
N VAL A 131 -6.72 -4.31 8.10
CA VAL A 131 -8.18 -4.24 7.86
C VAL A 131 -8.54 -4.90 6.54
N MET A 132 -7.79 -4.57 5.46
CA MET A 132 -8.03 -5.14 4.14
C MET A 132 -7.86 -6.66 4.14
N GLY A 133 -6.76 -7.16 4.72
CA GLY A 133 -6.51 -8.61 4.79
C GLY A 133 -7.54 -9.35 5.64
N GLY A 134 -7.93 -8.79 6.79
CA GLY A 134 -9.00 -9.33 7.63
C GLY A 134 -10.35 -9.39 6.92
N PHE A 135 -10.70 -8.31 6.23
CA PHE A 135 -11.92 -8.18 5.44
C PHE A 135 -11.98 -9.22 4.29
N ILE A 136 -10.95 -9.30 3.45
CA ILE A 136 -10.89 -10.28 2.34
C ILE A 136 -10.97 -11.71 2.86
N SER A 137 -10.20 -12.02 3.91
CA SER A 137 -10.24 -13.36 4.52
C SER A 137 -11.60 -13.68 5.14
N GLY A 138 -12.24 -12.68 5.74
CA GLY A 138 -13.61 -12.79 6.27
C GLY A 138 -14.62 -13.12 5.17
N ILE A 139 -14.64 -12.34 4.10
CA ILE A 139 -15.54 -12.58 2.94
C ILE A 139 -15.28 -13.96 2.33
N CYS A 140 -14.01 -14.30 2.05
CA CYS A 140 -13.68 -15.60 1.48
C CYS A 140 -14.21 -16.73 2.36
N THR A 141 -14.03 -16.63 3.69
CA THR A 141 -14.51 -17.62 4.65
C THR A 141 -16.03 -17.69 4.67
N THR A 142 -16.72 -16.55 4.68
CA THR A 142 -18.20 -16.50 4.62
C THR A 142 -18.70 -17.20 3.36
N ILE A 143 -18.16 -16.88 2.19
CA ILE A 143 -18.58 -17.51 0.92
C ILE A 143 -18.26 -19.00 0.93
N ILE A 144 -17.12 -19.44 1.47
CA ILE A 144 -16.80 -20.87 1.62
C ILE A 144 -17.88 -21.56 2.48
N LEU A 145 -18.24 -21.01 3.63
CA LEU A 145 -19.27 -21.56 4.51
C LEU A 145 -20.63 -21.63 3.82
N MET A 146 -21.00 -20.61 3.06
CA MET A 146 -22.24 -20.63 2.23
C MET A 146 -22.25 -21.78 1.22
N GLN A 147 -21.09 -22.16 0.68
CA GLN A 147 -20.98 -23.20 -0.34
C GLN A 147 -20.87 -24.62 0.25
N VAL A 148 -20.45 -24.80 1.51
CA VAL A 148 -20.24 -26.12 2.12
C VAL A 148 -21.44 -27.06 2.01
N PRO A 149 -22.73 -26.62 2.25
CA PRO A 149 -23.88 -27.50 2.09
C PRO A 149 -24.03 -28.10 0.67
N LYS A 150 -23.67 -27.35 -0.36
CA LYS A 150 -23.74 -27.83 -1.75
C LYS A 150 -22.79 -28.98 -2.08
N LEU A 151 -21.70 -29.15 -1.31
CA LEU A 151 -20.79 -30.28 -1.49
C LEU A 151 -21.47 -31.62 -1.22
N PHE A 152 -22.45 -31.64 -0.30
CA PHE A 152 -23.15 -32.87 0.08
C PHE A 152 -24.65 -32.87 -0.33
N GLY A 153 -25.02 -32.06 -1.32
CA GLY A 153 -26.35 -32.07 -1.94
C GLY A 153 -27.36 -31.11 -1.29
N GLY A 154 -26.96 -30.26 -0.35
CA GLY A 154 -27.78 -29.21 0.23
C GLY A 154 -27.86 -27.95 -0.67
N LYS A 155 -28.63 -26.97 -0.19
CA LYS A 155 -28.71 -25.63 -0.81
C LYS A 155 -27.63 -24.70 -0.21
N ALA A 156 -27.29 -23.62 -0.93
CA ALA A 156 -26.40 -22.61 -0.38
C ALA A 156 -26.96 -22.03 0.93
N GLY A 157 -26.07 -21.82 1.92
CA GLY A 157 -26.42 -21.05 3.09
C GLY A 157 -26.57 -19.55 2.75
N VAL A 158 -27.30 -18.82 3.59
CA VAL A 158 -27.45 -17.36 3.52
C VAL A 158 -27.37 -16.84 4.95
N GLY A 159 -26.84 -15.61 5.11
CA GLY A 159 -26.71 -14.96 6.40
C GLY A 159 -25.28 -14.94 6.95
N GLU A 160 -25.15 -14.69 8.23
CA GLU A 160 -23.91 -14.53 8.95
C GLU A 160 -23.39 -15.87 9.52
N LEU A 161 -22.26 -15.88 10.19
CA LEU A 161 -21.64 -17.12 10.72
C LEU A 161 -22.60 -17.98 11.56
N PRO A 162 -23.38 -17.44 12.52
CA PRO A 162 -24.30 -18.26 13.31
C PRO A 162 -25.35 -18.96 12.45
N GLU A 163 -25.95 -18.23 11.52
CA GLU A 163 -26.97 -18.76 10.61
C GLU A 163 -26.36 -19.78 9.63
N LEU A 164 -25.17 -19.51 9.13
CA LEU A 164 -24.45 -20.43 8.23
C LEU A 164 -24.08 -21.72 8.94
N VAL A 165 -23.59 -21.66 10.18
CA VAL A 165 -23.29 -22.86 10.98
C VAL A 165 -24.56 -23.65 11.29
N HIS A 166 -25.63 -22.96 11.64
CA HIS A 166 -26.93 -23.57 11.88
C HIS A 166 -27.47 -24.25 10.61
N HIS A 167 -27.41 -23.56 9.46
CA HIS A 167 -27.81 -24.09 8.16
C HIS A 167 -26.98 -25.32 7.74
N ILE A 168 -25.66 -25.31 7.95
CA ILE A 168 -24.80 -26.47 7.71
C ILE A 168 -25.23 -27.64 8.62
N TRP A 169 -25.53 -27.35 9.89
CA TRP A 169 -25.98 -28.38 10.84
C TRP A 169 -27.35 -28.99 10.47
N GLU A 170 -28.30 -28.18 10.03
CA GLU A 170 -29.61 -28.68 9.56
C GLU A 170 -29.47 -29.45 8.26
N SER A 171 -28.62 -28.96 7.33
CA SER A 171 -28.37 -29.59 6.02
C SER A 171 -27.79 -31.00 6.14
N ARG A 172 -27.23 -31.40 7.30
CA ARG A 172 -26.74 -32.77 7.52
C ARG A 172 -27.84 -33.85 7.35
N THR A 173 -29.12 -33.47 7.49
CA THR A 173 -30.27 -34.40 7.29
C THR A 173 -30.45 -34.74 5.80
N ILE A 174 -29.94 -33.91 4.90
CA ILE A 174 -29.99 -34.08 3.45
C ILE A 174 -28.66 -34.67 2.91
N PHE A 175 -27.84 -35.25 3.79
CA PHE A 175 -26.51 -35.73 3.47
C PHE A 175 -26.53 -36.78 2.33
N HIS A 176 -25.94 -36.42 1.21
CA HIS A 176 -25.86 -37.27 0.04
C HIS A 176 -24.39 -37.66 -0.22
N LEU A 177 -24.05 -38.90 0.10
CA LEU A 177 -22.70 -39.42 0.04
C LEU A 177 -22.05 -39.33 -1.37
N PRO A 178 -22.75 -39.68 -2.48
CA PRO A 178 -22.18 -39.51 -3.83
C PRO A 178 -21.80 -38.06 -4.15
N SER A 179 -22.64 -37.09 -3.78
CA SER A 179 -22.33 -35.66 -3.95
C SER A 179 -21.10 -35.25 -3.16
N LEU A 180 -20.98 -35.69 -1.90
CA LEU A 180 -19.83 -35.40 -1.06
C LEU A 180 -18.53 -35.98 -1.64
N LEU A 181 -18.56 -37.25 -2.04
CA LEU A 181 -17.38 -37.91 -2.64
C LEU A 181 -16.93 -37.22 -3.92
N LEU A 182 -17.89 -36.81 -4.78
CA LEU A 182 -17.60 -36.07 -5.99
C LEU A 182 -17.04 -34.67 -5.69
N GLY A 183 -17.66 -33.94 -4.77
CA GLY A 183 -17.25 -32.58 -4.39
C GLY A 183 -15.89 -32.57 -3.68
N VAL A 184 -15.70 -33.38 -2.64
CA VAL A 184 -14.44 -33.47 -1.91
C VAL A 184 -13.33 -34.05 -2.79
N GLY A 185 -13.61 -35.08 -3.60
CA GLY A 185 -12.67 -35.62 -4.57
C GLY A 185 -12.19 -34.55 -5.55
N THR A 186 -13.11 -33.77 -6.11
CA THR A 186 -12.80 -32.63 -6.98
C THR A 186 -11.94 -31.58 -6.25
N LEU A 187 -12.29 -31.23 -5.01
CA LEU A 187 -11.54 -30.24 -4.21
C LEU A 187 -10.11 -30.73 -3.96
N VAL A 188 -9.93 -31.99 -3.55
CA VAL A 188 -8.61 -32.58 -3.32
C VAL A 188 -7.79 -32.58 -4.62
N ILE A 189 -8.35 -32.97 -5.75
CA ILE A 189 -7.67 -32.93 -7.04
C ILE A 189 -7.24 -31.50 -7.39
N LEU A 190 -8.09 -30.50 -7.17
CA LEU A 190 -7.76 -29.10 -7.42
C LEU A 190 -6.61 -28.61 -6.53
N LEU A 191 -6.65 -28.90 -5.23
CA LEU A 191 -5.60 -28.48 -4.29
C LEU A 191 -4.26 -29.16 -4.57
N VAL A 192 -4.29 -30.45 -4.90
CA VAL A 192 -3.08 -31.23 -5.27
C VAL A 192 -2.54 -30.77 -6.62
N SER A 193 -3.40 -30.59 -7.63
CA SER A 193 -2.96 -30.14 -8.95
C SER A 193 -2.37 -28.72 -8.94
N LYS A 194 -2.88 -27.83 -8.08
CA LYS A 194 -2.29 -26.50 -7.89
C LYS A 194 -0.83 -26.56 -7.44
N LYS A 195 -0.46 -27.62 -6.71
CA LYS A 195 0.90 -27.85 -6.23
C LYS A 195 1.78 -28.55 -7.27
N LEU A 196 1.22 -29.54 -7.99
CA LEU A 196 1.94 -30.40 -8.93
C LEU A 196 2.01 -29.82 -10.35
N ILE A 197 0.89 -29.26 -10.84
CA ILE A 197 0.74 -28.78 -12.23
C ILE A 197 0.05 -27.41 -12.25
N PRO A 198 0.67 -26.35 -11.69
CA PRO A 198 0.00 -25.05 -11.50
C PRO A 198 -0.43 -24.37 -12.79
N LYS A 199 0.15 -24.72 -13.95
CA LYS A 199 -0.15 -24.10 -15.24
C LYS A 199 -1.33 -24.76 -15.97
N PHE A 200 -1.75 -25.96 -15.54
CA PHE A 200 -2.84 -26.67 -16.21
C PHE A 200 -4.20 -26.19 -15.70
N PRO A 201 -5.18 -25.86 -16.58
CA PRO A 201 -6.50 -25.35 -16.20
C PRO A 201 -7.38 -26.47 -15.61
N MET A 202 -6.98 -27.04 -14.50
CA MET A 202 -7.64 -28.19 -13.88
C MET A 202 -9.11 -27.94 -13.55
N ALA A 203 -9.46 -26.70 -13.17
CA ALA A 203 -10.85 -26.34 -12.88
C ALA A 203 -11.76 -26.53 -14.11
N VAL A 204 -11.33 -26.07 -15.30
CA VAL A 204 -12.08 -26.23 -16.56
C VAL A 204 -12.13 -27.70 -16.96
N PHE A 205 -11.01 -28.41 -16.80
CA PHE A 205 -10.95 -29.85 -17.09
C PHE A 205 -11.94 -30.65 -16.23
N LEU A 206 -11.95 -30.41 -14.91
CA LEU A 206 -12.87 -31.10 -13.99
C LEU A 206 -14.33 -30.71 -14.21
N MET A 207 -14.57 -29.47 -14.60
CA MET A 207 -15.92 -29.03 -14.99
C MET A 207 -16.40 -29.76 -16.25
N ALA A 208 -15.56 -29.86 -17.29
CA ALA A 208 -15.88 -30.59 -18.50
C ALA A 208 -16.04 -32.09 -18.22
N ALA A 209 -15.13 -32.69 -17.44
CA ALA A 209 -15.22 -34.09 -17.02
C ALA A 209 -16.48 -34.38 -16.21
N GLY A 210 -16.89 -33.46 -15.32
CA GLY A 210 -18.13 -33.54 -14.57
C GLY A 210 -19.35 -33.51 -15.49
N ALA A 211 -19.42 -32.60 -16.48
CA ALA A 211 -20.50 -32.53 -17.44
C ALA A 211 -20.62 -33.80 -18.32
N ILE A 212 -19.45 -34.27 -18.80
CA ILE A 212 -19.36 -35.53 -19.57
C ILE A 212 -19.80 -36.71 -18.69
N GLY A 213 -19.32 -36.77 -17.47
CA GLY A 213 -19.72 -37.83 -16.52
C GLY A 213 -21.22 -37.83 -16.25
N THR A 214 -21.85 -36.66 -16.09
CA THR A 214 -23.29 -36.54 -15.93
C THR A 214 -24.03 -37.04 -17.19
N ALA A 215 -23.57 -36.63 -18.36
CA ALA A 215 -24.21 -37.00 -19.61
C ALA A 215 -24.13 -38.51 -19.93
N PHE A 216 -22.99 -39.17 -19.60
CA PHE A 216 -22.75 -40.56 -19.92
C PHE A 216 -23.22 -41.53 -18.82
N PHE A 217 -23.01 -41.14 -17.54
CA PHE A 217 -23.31 -42.01 -16.38
C PHE A 217 -24.60 -41.67 -15.68
N HIS A 218 -25.37 -40.71 -16.23
CA HIS A 218 -26.65 -40.26 -15.66
C HIS A 218 -26.53 -40.01 -14.15
N LEU A 219 -25.58 -39.14 -13.75
CA LEU A 219 -25.29 -38.83 -12.34
C LEU A 219 -26.51 -38.29 -11.59
N GLU A 220 -27.51 -37.78 -12.31
CA GLU A 220 -28.82 -37.36 -11.81
C GLU A 220 -29.58 -38.53 -11.19
N ASP A 221 -29.53 -39.72 -11.81
CA ASP A 221 -30.15 -40.95 -11.29
C ASP A 221 -29.54 -41.39 -9.95
N LEU A 222 -28.30 -41.00 -9.72
CA LEU A 222 -27.65 -41.18 -8.42
C LEU A 222 -28.01 -40.11 -7.39
N GLY A 223 -28.88 -39.16 -7.72
CA GLY A 223 -29.31 -38.07 -6.87
C GLY A 223 -28.35 -36.89 -6.83
N ILE A 224 -27.34 -36.81 -7.69
CA ILE A 224 -26.43 -35.66 -7.77
C ILE A 224 -27.14 -34.50 -8.46
N GLN A 225 -27.22 -33.37 -7.75
CA GLN A 225 -27.87 -32.17 -8.31
C GLN A 225 -27.01 -31.53 -9.39
N THR A 226 -27.65 -31.13 -10.48
CA THR A 226 -27.07 -30.38 -11.60
C THR A 226 -27.65 -28.97 -11.67
N LEU A 227 -27.02 -28.11 -12.48
CA LEU A 227 -27.54 -26.76 -12.69
C LEU A 227 -28.86 -26.81 -13.49
N ALA A 228 -29.72 -25.81 -13.30
CA ALA A 228 -30.92 -25.66 -14.07
C ALA A 228 -30.61 -25.44 -15.56
N ALA A 229 -31.35 -26.10 -16.42
CA ALA A 229 -31.23 -25.92 -17.87
C ALA A 229 -31.59 -24.46 -18.26
N VAL A 230 -30.77 -23.88 -19.12
CA VAL A 230 -30.90 -22.50 -19.58
C VAL A 230 -31.32 -22.50 -21.05
N LYS A 231 -32.39 -21.76 -21.38
CA LYS A 231 -32.81 -21.57 -22.77
C LYS A 231 -31.80 -20.69 -23.51
N PRO A 232 -31.42 -21.01 -24.77
CA PRO A 232 -30.56 -20.14 -25.56
C PRO A 232 -31.19 -18.77 -25.79
N GLY A 233 -30.36 -17.72 -25.76
CA GLY A 233 -30.82 -16.36 -26.07
C GLY A 233 -29.95 -15.30 -25.38
N LEU A 234 -29.83 -14.17 -26.06
CA LEU A 234 -29.16 -12.99 -25.47
C LEU A 234 -30.14 -12.22 -24.56
N PRO A 235 -29.61 -11.43 -23.61
CA PRO A 235 -30.46 -10.52 -22.85
C PRO A 235 -31.15 -9.52 -23.75
N THR A 236 -32.41 -9.29 -23.49
CA THR A 236 -33.16 -8.22 -24.14
C THR A 236 -32.84 -6.89 -23.49
N TRP A 237 -32.60 -5.86 -24.28
CA TRP A 237 -32.43 -4.52 -23.78
C TRP A 237 -33.75 -4.00 -23.24
N THR A 238 -33.80 -3.72 -21.95
CA THR A 238 -35.03 -3.23 -21.28
C THR A 238 -34.72 -1.92 -20.58
N VAL A 239 -35.68 -1.00 -20.65
CA VAL A 239 -35.58 0.21 -19.78
C VAL A 239 -36.19 -0.18 -18.44
N PRO A 240 -35.51 0.14 -17.31
CA PRO A 240 -36.01 -0.13 -15.97
C PRO A 240 -37.41 0.48 -15.76
N GLU A 241 -38.32 -0.31 -15.24
CA GLU A 241 -39.69 0.13 -14.95
C GLU A 241 -39.74 0.88 -13.62
N PHE A 242 -39.50 2.20 -13.65
CA PHE A 242 -39.39 3.03 -12.43
C PHE A 242 -40.66 3.02 -11.54
N GLY A 243 -41.78 2.50 -12.04
CA GLY A 243 -43.02 2.30 -11.28
C GLY A 243 -43.11 0.96 -10.52
N ALA A 244 -42.14 0.05 -10.73
CA ALA A 244 -42.16 -1.29 -10.11
C ALA A 244 -41.99 -1.27 -8.59
N ILE A 245 -41.33 -0.25 -8.04
CA ILE A 245 -41.13 -0.01 -6.59
C ILE A 245 -41.26 1.47 -6.28
N PRO A 246 -41.68 1.83 -5.04
CA PRO A 246 -41.72 3.23 -4.61
C PRO A 246 -40.35 3.89 -4.76
N LEU A 247 -40.28 5.03 -5.43
CA LEU A 247 -39.05 5.69 -5.81
C LEU A 247 -38.18 6.03 -4.57
N LYS A 248 -38.80 6.47 -3.46
CA LYS A 248 -38.09 6.77 -2.21
C LYS A 248 -37.33 5.56 -1.66
N GLU A 249 -38.00 4.40 -1.66
CA GLU A 249 -37.41 3.16 -1.16
C GLU A 249 -36.30 2.65 -2.09
N ALA A 250 -36.51 2.72 -3.41
CA ALA A 250 -35.52 2.41 -4.42
C ALA A 250 -34.21 3.21 -4.19
N VAL A 251 -34.31 4.50 -3.97
CA VAL A 251 -33.17 5.41 -3.75
C VAL A 251 -32.44 5.07 -2.44
N ILE A 252 -33.17 4.78 -1.35
CA ILE A 252 -32.55 4.48 -0.04
C ILE A 252 -31.86 3.11 -0.06
N ILE A 253 -32.54 2.08 -0.59
CA ILE A 253 -32.00 0.72 -0.68
C ILE A 253 -30.75 0.71 -1.56
N SER A 254 -30.84 1.34 -2.74
CA SER A 254 -29.72 1.39 -3.68
C SER A 254 -28.51 2.16 -3.14
N LEU A 255 -28.70 3.16 -2.27
CA LEU A 255 -27.59 3.83 -1.60
C LEU A 255 -26.80 2.85 -0.75
N SER A 256 -27.49 2.02 0.06
CA SER A 256 -26.83 1.01 0.88
C SER A 256 -26.02 0.01 0.03
N VAL A 257 -26.63 -0.48 -1.05
CA VAL A 257 -25.98 -1.38 -2.00
C VAL A 257 -24.78 -0.72 -2.67
N ALA A 258 -24.90 0.56 -3.08
CA ALA A 258 -23.80 1.30 -3.73
C ALA A 258 -22.61 1.52 -2.78
N VAL A 259 -22.86 1.80 -1.49
CA VAL A 259 -21.80 1.93 -0.46
C VAL A 259 -21.06 0.61 -0.29
N VAL A 260 -21.80 -0.52 -0.25
CA VAL A 260 -21.19 -1.85 -0.15
C VAL A 260 -20.33 -2.15 -1.36
N ILE A 261 -20.86 -1.96 -2.56
CA ILE A 261 -20.13 -2.19 -3.82
C ILE A 261 -18.85 -1.35 -3.85
N MET A 262 -18.95 -0.05 -3.52
CA MET A 262 -17.79 0.82 -3.50
C MET A 262 -16.74 0.34 -2.49
N ALA A 263 -17.14 0.08 -1.26
CA ALA A 263 -16.21 -0.29 -0.18
C ALA A 263 -15.59 -1.67 -0.45
N GLU A 264 -16.40 -2.69 -0.71
CA GLU A 264 -15.95 -4.06 -0.92
C GLU A 264 -15.05 -4.19 -2.14
N THR A 265 -15.48 -3.61 -3.28
CA THR A 265 -14.73 -3.72 -4.53
C THR A 265 -13.41 -2.98 -4.46
N LEU A 266 -13.40 -1.72 -3.97
CA LEU A 266 -12.15 -0.96 -3.88
C LEU A 266 -11.16 -1.60 -2.90
N LEU A 267 -11.63 -2.16 -1.78
CA LEU A 267 -10.78 -2.87 -0.82
C LEU A 267 -10.15 -4.11 -1.45
N ALA A 268 -10.99 -4.94 -2.10
CA ALA A 268 -10.51 -6.13 -2.80
C ALA A 268 -9.53 -5.77 -3.91
N GLU A 269 -9.87 -4.79 -4.73
CA GLU A 269 -9.08 -4.35 -5.87
C GLU A 269 -7.72 -3.78 -5.44
N ASN A 270 -7.69 -2.97 -4.38
CA ASN A 270 -6.45 -2.46 -3.79
C ASN A 270 -5.59 -3.58 -3.19
N SER A 271 -6.20 -4.60 -2.55
CA SER A 271 -5.47 -5.76 -2.06
C SER A 271 -4.78 -6.52 -3.20
N PHE A 272 -5.52 -6.81 -4.29
CA PHE A 272 -4.93 -7.44 -5.48
C PHE A 272 -3.86 -6.54 -6.15
N ALA A 273 -4.08 -5.23 -6.19
CA ALA A 273 -3.12 -4.27 -6.73
C ALA A 273 -1.80 -4.28 -5.94
N GLN A 274 -1.87 -4.27 -4.61
CA GLN A 274 -0.69 -4.37 -3.73
C GLN A 274 0.03 -5.70 -3.90
N LYS A 275 -0.71 -6.83 -3.89
CA LYS A 275 -0.17 -8.17 -4.07
C LYS A 275 0.57 -8.31 -5.39
N ASN A 276 0.00 -7.77 -6.47
CA ASN A 276 0.52 -7.88 -7.83
C ASN A 276 1.37 -6.68 -8.26
N ARG A 277 1.64 -5.72 -7.35
CA ARG A 277 2.54 -4.57 -7.55
C ARG A 277 2.14 -3.64 -8.70
N TYR A 278 0.85 -3.38 -8.88
CA TYR A 278 0.37 -2.35 -9.79
C TYR A 278 -0.42 -1.27 -9.03
N ARG A 279 -0.72 -0.16 -9.71
CA ARG A 279 -1.48 0.95 -9.13
C ARG A 279 -2.77 1.14 -9.91
N ILE A 280 -3.83 1.39 -9.17
CA ILE A 280 -5.15 1.74 -9.69
C ILE A 280 -5.45 3.21 -9.39
N ASP A 281 -6.43 3.76 -10.08
CA ASP A 281 -7.03 5.05 -9.76
C ASP A 281 -8.39 4.79 -9.10
N ASP A 282 -8.43 4.78 -7.78
CA ASP A 282 -9.61 4.44 -6.98
C ASP A 282 -10.86 5.21 -7.41
N ASN A 283 -10.70 6.47 -7.80
CA ASN A 283 -11.84 7.26 -8.23
C ASN A 283 -12.34 6.87 -9.63
N GLN A 284 -11.42 6.52 -10.55
CA GLN A 284 -11.80 6.04 -11.86
C GLN A 284 -12.44 4.63 -11.78
N GLU A 285 -12.01 3.80 -10.81
CA GLU A 285 -12.66 2.49 -10.58
C GLU A 285 -14.12 2.67 -10.16
N ILE A 286 -14.48 3.66 -9.34
CA ILE A 286 -15.88 3.94 -8.99
C ILE A 286 -16.69 4.26 -10.27
N LEU A 287 -16.10 4.98 -11.23
CA LEU A 287 -16.75 5.20 -12.53
C LEU A 287 -16.95 3.88 -13.29
N ALA A 288 -15.94 3.01 -13.28
CA ALA A 288 -16.06 1.69 -13.91
C ALA A 288 -17.17 0.84 -13.27
N PHE A 289 -17.31 0.89 -11.92
CA PHE A 289 -18.42 0.24 -11.21
C PHE A 289 -19.79 0.83 -11.61
N ALA A 290 -19.87 2.15 -11.73
CA ALA A 290 -21.09 2.83 -12.17
C ALA A 290 -21.49 2.38 -13.57
N MET A 291 -20.55 2.31 -14.51
CA MET A 291 -20.81 1.88 -15.90
C MET A 291 -21.20 0.40 -15.98
N GLY A 292 -20.58 -0.46 -15.17
CA GLY A 292 -20.96 -1.87 -15.06
C GLY A 292 -22.38 -2.06 -14.51
N ASN A 293 -22.76 -1.30 -13.47
CA ASN A 293 -24.10 -1.35 -12.89
C ASN A 293 -25.16 -0.73 -13.81
N LEU A 294 -24.81 0.29 -14.59
CA LEU A 294 -25.70 0.82 -15.64
C LEU A 294 -25.98 -0.22 -16.69
N ALA A 295 -24.97 -0.98 -17.14
CA ALA A 295 -25.16 -2.09 -18.06
C ALA A 295 -26.06 -3.18 -17.45
N ALA A 296 -25.84 -3.54 -16.18
CA ALA A 296 -26.64 -4.52 -15.46
C ALA A 296 -28.13 -4.12 -15.44
N SER A 297 -28.41 -2.86 -15.16
CA SER A 297 -29.76 -2.28 -15.15
C SER A 297 -30.47 -2.45 -16.50
N VAL A 298 -29.79 -2.11 -17.60
CA VAL A 298 -30.38 -2.12 -18.94
C VAL A 298 -30.61 -3.53 -19.49
N ILE A 299 -29.89 -4.54 -18.97
CA ILE A 299 -30.11 -5.95 -19.37
C ILE A 299 -30.99 -6.73 -18.38
N GLY A 300 -31.64 -6.03 -17.45
CA GLY A 300 -32.52 -6.65 -16.47
C GLY A 300 -31.85 -7.42 -15.36
N CYS A 301 -30.52 -7.22 -15.12
CA CYS A 301 -29.77 -7.94 -14.08
C CYS A 301 -29.78 -7.19 -12.74
N CYS A 302 -29.41 -7.92 -11.67
CA CYS A 302 -29.16 -7.34 -10.35
C CYS A 302 -27.87 -6.47 -10.36
N PRO A 303 -27.70 -5.60 -9.35
CA PRO A 303 -26.45 -4.88 -9.17
C PRO A 303 -25.25 -5.83 -9.13
N VAL A 304 -24.16 -5.39 -9.76
CA VAL A 304 -22.92 -6.16 -9.93
C VAL A 304 -21.81 -5.56 -9.11
N ASN A 305 -20.85 -6.40 -8.71
CA ASN A 305 -19.77 -6.07 -7.80
C ASN A 305 -18.44 -6.63 -8.30
N GLY A 306 -17.35 -6.23 -7.65
CA GLY A 306 -16.06 -6.86 -7.83
C GLY A 306 -16.03 -8.27 -7.27
N SER A 307 -15.49 -9.21 -8.03
CA SER A 307 -15.48 -10.62 -7.64
C SER A 307 -14.08 -11.09 -7.23
N VAL A 308 -13.89 -11.29 -5.94
CA VAL A 308 -12.66 -11.83 -5.37
C VAL A 308 -12.35 -13.23 -5.91
N SER A 309 -13.35 -14.10 -6.00
CA SER A 309 -13.18 -15.49 -6.46
C SER A 309 -12.77 -15.57 -7.93
N ARG A 310 -13.42 -14.79 -8.80
CA ARG A 310 -13.09 -14.76 -10.23
C ARG A 310 -11.76 -14.08 -10.49
N THR A 311 -11.43 -13.03 -9.75
CA THR A 311 -10.13 -12.35 -9.81
C THR A 311 -9.01 -13.29 -9.37
N ALA A 312 -9.21 -14.06 -8.29
CA ALA A 312 -8.23 -15.08 -7.85
C ALA A 312 -8.01 -16.18 -8.90
N MET A 313 -9.07 -16.59 -9.61
CA MET A 313 -8.93 -17.51 -10.75
C MET A 313 -8.14 -16.87 -11.89
N GLY A 314 -8.46 -15.63 -12.27
CA GLY A 314 -7.69 -14.88 -13.26
C GLY A 314 -6.21 -14.77 -12.90
N GLU A 315 -5.90 -14.47 -11.64
CA GLU A 315 -4.52 -14.43 -11.11
C GLU A 315 -3.84 -15.80 -11.24
N GLN A 316 -4.51 -16.87 -10.87
CA GLN A 316 -3.96 -18.24 -10.97
C GLN A 316 -3.58 -18.60 -12.42
N TYR A 317 -4.35 -18.16 -13.40
CA TYR A 317 -4.07 -18.37 -14.83
C TYR A 317 -3.32 -17.21 -15.48
N GLN A 318 -2.71 -16.36 -14.67
CA GLN A 318 -1.80 -15.29 -15.10
C GLN A 318 -2.45 -14.25 -16.03
N ALA A 319 -3.71 -13.88 -15.79
CA ALA A 319 -4.34 -12.73 -16.42
C ALA A 319 -3.42 -11.49 -16.34
N LYS A 320 -3.28 -10.75 -17.43
CA LYS A 320 -2.36 -9.60 -17.53
C LYS A 320 -3.07 -8.30 -17.81
N THR A 321 -4.21 -8.34 -18.50
CA THR A 321 -4.95 -7.14 -18.89
C THR A 321 -6.45 -7.34 -18.80
N GLN A 322 -7.22 -6.26 -18.88
CA GLN A 322 -8.69 -6.30 -18.96
C GLN A 322 -9.22 -6.95 -20.24
N LEU A 323 -8.35 -7.31 -21.20
CA LEU A 323 -8.75 -8.17 -22.32
C LEU A 323 -9.33 -9.49 -21.80
N THR A 324 -8.83 -9.98 -20.67
CA THR A 324 -9.38 -11.15 -19.94
C THR A 324 -10.89 -11.00 -19.67
N GLY A 325 -11.33 -9.85 -19.16
CA GLY A 325 -12.75 -9.56 -18.90
C GLY A 325 -13.56 -9.47 -20.21
N ILE A 326 -13.00 -8.86 -21.24
CA ILE A 326 -13.64 -8.78 -22.56
C ILE A 326 -13.80 -10.18 -23.16
N VAL A 327 -12.74 -11.00 -23.11
CA VAL A 327 -12.81 -12.40 -23.58
C VAL A 327 -13.86 -13.19 -22.79
N ALA A 328 -13.93 -13.02 -21.48
CA ALA A 328 -14.94 -13.69 -20.66
C ALA A 328 -16.36 -13.29 -21.08
N GLY A 329 -16.62 -12.00 -21.26
CA GLY A 329 -17.94 -11.48 -21.72
C GLY A 329 -18.30 -11.97 -23.12
N LEU A 330 -17.36 -11.90 -24.08
CA LEU A 330 -17.60 -12.36 -25.44
C LEU A 330 -17.80 -13.90 -25.49
N SER A 331 -17.05 -14.66 -24.74
CA SER A 331 -17.20 -16.10 -24.63
C SER A 331 -18.55 -16.47 -23.99
N MET A 332 -19.04 -15.67 -23.03
CA MET A 332 -20.36 -15.83 -22.44
C MET A 332 -21.47 -15.56 -23.48
N ILE A 333 -21.30 -14.59 -24.37
CA ILE A 333 -22.23 -14.36 -25.50
C ILE A 333 -22.31 -15.59 -26.40
N VAL A 334 -21.15 -16.14 -26.77
CA VAL A 334 -21.11 -17.37 -27.60
C VAL A 334 -21.79 -18.54 -26.89
N LEU A 335 -21.55 -18.69 -25.60
CA LEU A 335 -22.22 -19.69 -24.78
C LEU A 335 -23.76 -19.54 -24.78
N LEU A 336 -24.24 -18.33 -24.55
CA LEU A 336 -25.68 -18.04 -24.49
C LEU A 336 -26.37 -18.26 -25.83
N LEU A 337 -25.68 -18.09 -26.96
CA LEU A 337 -26.25 -18.32 -28.30
C LEU A 337 -26.22 -19.78 -28.71
N CYS A 338 -25.14 -20.51 -28.45
CA CYS A 338 -24.85 -21.80 -29.06
C CYS A 338 -24.66 -22.93 -28.06
N GLY A 339 -24.42 -22.65 -26.78
CA GLY A 339 -23.87 -23.63 -25.87
C GLY A 339 -24.60 -23.83 -24.54
N THR A 340 -25.82 -23.33 -24.36
CA THR A 340 -26.52 -23.45 -23.07
C THR A 340 -26.93 -24.87 -22.71
N GLY A 341 -27.04 -25.77 -23.71
CA GLY A 341 -27.49 -27.15 -23.50
C GLY A 341 -26.61 -27.96 -22.53
N PHE A 342 -25.30 -27.68 -22.45
CA PHE A 342 -24.43 -28.43 -21.53
C PHE A 342 -24.52 -27.96 -20.07
N ILE A 343 -25.10 -26.78 -19.82
CA ILE A 343 -25.20 -26.20 -18.47
C ILE A 343 -26.00 -27.12 -17.54
N GLY A 344 -27.07 -27.71 -18.07
CA GLY A 344 -27.90 -28.68 -17.33
C GLY A 344 -27.12 -29.93 -16.86
N TYR A 345 -26.04 -30.28 -17.50
CA TYR A 345 -25.22 -31.44 -17.15
C TYR A 345 -24.09 -31.11 -16.13
N LEU A 346 -23.97 -29.85 -15.69
CA LEU A 346 -22.90 -29.47 -14.75
C LEU A 346 -23.26 -29.85 -13.31
N PRO A 347 -22.53 -30.78 -12.67
CA PRO A 347 -22.85 -31.20 -11.32
C PRO A 347 -22.43 -30.12 -10.29
N ILE A 348 -23.40 -29.73 -9.45
CA ILE A 348 -23.22 -28.68 -8.43
C ILE A 348 -22.04 -28.94 -7.51
N PRO A 349 -21.78 -30.17 -6.98
CA PRO A 349 -20.63 -30.43 -6.12
C PRO A 349 -19.26 -30.11 -6.75
N VAL A 350 -19.09 -30.40 -8.06
CA VAL A 350 -17.84 -30.06 -8.80
C VAL A 350 -17.64 -28.55 -8.86
N LEU A 351 -18.69 -27.83 -9.22
CA LEU A 351 -18.66 -26.37 -9.33
C LEU A 351 -18.38 -25.70 -7.97
N THR A 352 -18.99 -26.22 -6.92
CA THR A 352 -18.78 -25.77 -5.56
C THR A 352 -17.32 -25.97 -5.11
N ALA A 353 -16.72 -27.14 -5.40
CA ALA A 353 -15.32 -27.40 -5.13
C ALA A 353 -14.38 -26.44 -5.84
N ILE A 354 -14.69 -26.05 -7.10
CA ILE A 354 -13.93 -25.07 -7.87
C ILE A 354 -13.97 -23.70 -7.18
N VAL A 355 -15.14 -23.24 -6.75
CA VAL A 355 -15.32 -21.96 -6.04
C VAL A 355 -14.55 -21.96 -4.70
N ILE A 356 -14.70 -23.01 -3.90
CA ILE A 356 -13.97 -23.13 -2.62
C ILE A 356 -12.46 -23.11 -2.85
N SER A 357 -11.95 -23.87 -3.83
CA SER A 357 -10.51 -23.89 -4.14
C SER A 357 -9.96 -22.51 -4.54
N ALA A 358 -10.75 -21.72 -5.29
CA ALA A 358 -10.37 -20.36 -5.67
C ALA A 358 -10.29 -19.44 -4.45
N LEU A 359 -11.31 -19.46 -3.59
CA LEU A 359 -11.41 -18.62 -2.40
C LEU A 359 -10.33 -18.94 -1.36
N LEU A 360 -10.00 -20.21 -1.16
CA LEU A 360 -8.86 -20.60 -0.31
C LEU A 360 -7.54 -19.98 -0.77
N GLY A 361 -7.38 -19.78 -2.08
CA GLY A 361 -6.21 -19.10 -2.64
C GLY A 361 -6.23 -17.57 -2.52
N ALA A 362 -7.38 -16.99 -2.25
CA ALA A 362 -7.57 -15.54 -2.10
C ALA A 362 -7.49 -15.07 -0.63
N THR A 363 -7.59 -15.98 0.34
CA THR A 363 -7.44 -15.64 1.76
C THR A 363 -6.05 -15.12 2.08
N GLU A 364 -5.95 -14.17 2.99
CA GLU A 364 -4.69 -13.55 3.43
C GLU A 364 -4.26 -14.04 4.83
N PHE A 365 -4.44 -15.33 5.13
CA PHE A 365 -4.03 -15.89 6.43
C PHE A 365 -2.51 -15.83 6.66
N ASP A 366 -1.69 -15.82 5.60
CA ASP A 366 -0.26 -15.61 5.71
C ASP A 366 0.07 -14.23 6.31
N LEU A 367 -0.72 -13.20 5.96
CA LEU A 367 -0.64 -11.89 6.59
C LEU A 367 -0.97 -11.97 8.08
N ALA A 368 -2.04 -12.69 8.46
CA ALA A 368 -2.40 -12.88 9.87
C ALA A 368 -1.27 -13.52 10.69
N VAL A 369 -0.63 -14.56 10.15
CA VAL A 369 0.51 -15.24 10.79
C VAL A 369 1.71 -14.28 10.94
N ARG A 370 1.97 -13.45 9.92
CA ARG A 370 3.04 -12.44 9.98
C ARG A 370 2.74 -11.38 11.04
N LEU A 371 1.51 -10.85 11.07
CA LEU A 371 1.08 -9.84 12.05
C LEU A 371 1.17 -10.37 13.48
N TRP A 372 0.76 -11.61 13.72
CA TRP A 372 0.90 -12.24 15.04
C TRP A 372 2.33 -12.24 15.58
N LYS A 373 3.32 -12.39 14.70
CA LYS A 373 4.75 -12.40 15.07
C LYS A 373 5.33 -10.99 15.24
N VAL A 374 4.84 -10.00 14.49
CA VAL A 374 5.42 -8.64 14.41
C VAL A 374 4.68 -7.65 15.31
N SER A 375 3.36 -7.62 15.24
CA SER A 375 2.53 -6.63 15.94
C SER A 375 1.20 -7.23 16.36
N ARG A 376 1.06 -7.53 17.64
CA ARG A 376 -0.19 -8.09 18.17
C ARG A 376 -1.36 -7.13 18.02
N THR A 377 -1.12 -5.83 18.08
CA THR A 377 -2.17 -4.81 17.89
C THR A 377 -2.72 -4.86 16.48
N GLU A 378 -1.84 -4.90 15.47
CA GLU A 378 -2.26 -5.01 14.07
C GLU A 378 -2.94 -6.36 13.78
N TYR A 379 -2.51 -7.44 14.45
CA TYR A 379 -3.21 -8.71 14.39
C TYR A 379 -4.64 -8.62 14.97
N LEU A 380 -4.84 -7.90 16.09
CA LEU A 380 -6.17 -7.68 16.64
C LEU A 380 -7.07 -6.87 15.70
N ILE A 381 -6.51 -5.92 14.96
CA ILE A 381 -7.24 -5.18 13.91
C ILE A 381 -7.68 -6.13 12.79
N PHE A 382 -6.76 -6.97 12.31
CA PHE A 382 -7.07 -8.02 11.33
C PHE A 382 -8.17 -8.95 11.84
N ALA A 383 -8.03 -9.46 13.05
CA ALA A 383 -9.00 -10.35 13.67
C ALA A 383 -10.38 -9.66 13.88
N GLY A 384 -10.37 -8.39 14.31
CA GLY A 384 -11.59 -7.59 14.46
C GLY A 384 -12.32 -7.39 13.13
N ALA A 385 -11.60 -7.08 12.05
CA ALA A 385 -12.19 -7.00 10.72
C ALA A 385 -12.69 -8.36 10.22
N PHE A 386 -11.91 -9.42 10.39
CA PHE A 386 -12.25 -10.79 9.99
C PHE A 386 -13.51 -11.30 10.70
N PHE A 387 -13.54 -11.26 12.03
CA PHE A 387 -14.72 -11.71 12.80
C PHE A 387 -15.89 -10.74 12.67
N GLY A 388 -15.61 -9.45 12.47
CA GLY A 388 -16.64 -8.46 12.18
C GLY A 388 -17.41 -8.80 10.91
N VAL A 389 -16.71 -9.19 9.83
CA VAL A 389 -17.34 -9.64 8.58
C VAL A 389 -18.14 -10.91 8.81
N LEU A 390 -17.57 -11.90 9.50
CA LEU A 390 -18.19 -13.20 9.73
C LEU A 390 -19.45 -13.15 10.61
N MET A 391 -19.44 -12.29 11.66
CA MET A 391 -20.52 -12.27 12.66
C MET A 391 -21.57 -11.20 12.40
N LEU A 392 -21.20 -10.10 11.77
CA LEU A 392 -22.03 -8.89 11.64
C LEU A 392 -22.23 -8.46 10.18
N GLY A 393 -21.65 -9.24 9.26
CA GLY A 393 -21.71 -8.98 7.83
C GLY A 393 -20.66 -8.01 7.32
N THR A 394 -20.61 -7.90 6.01
CA THR A 394 -19.56 -7.21 5.26
C THR A 394 -19.39 -5.75 5.68
N ILE A 395 -20.50 -5.00 5.76
CA ILE A 395 -20.46 -3.55 6.08
C ILE A 395 -19.93 -3.31 7.49
N ASN A 396 -20.51 -4.02 8.46
CA ASN A 396 -20.14 -3.84 9.86
C ASN A 396 -18.72 -4.30 10.13
N GLY A 397 -18.25 -5.36 9.45
CA GLY A 397 -16.87 -5.81 9.52
C GLY A 397 -15.87 -4.77 9.05
N VAL A 398 -16.14 -4.11 7.92
CA VAL A 398 -15.32 -2.98 7.42
C VAL A 398 -15.32 -1.82 8.40
N LEU A 399 -16.49 -1.42 8.89
CA LEU A 399 -16.62 -0.31 9.84
C LEU A 399 -15.83 -0.58 11.13
N ILE A 400 -15.95 -1.78 11.69
CA ILE A 400 -15.17 -2.19 12.86
C ILE A 400 -13.67 -2.13 12.57
N GLY A 401 -13.24 -2.68 11.44
CA GLY A 401 -11.84 -2.63 11.03
C GLY A 401 -11.31 -1.20 10.91
N ILE A 402 -12.06 -0.31 10.28
CA ILE A 402 -11.72 1.11 10.13
C ILE A 402 -11.64 1.78 11.51
N ILE A 403 -12.65 1.60 12.37
CA ILE A 403 -12.67 2.18 13.72
C ILE A 403 -11.47 1.70 14.54
N LEU A 404 -11.16 0.41 14.51
CA LEU A 404 -10.00 -0.16 15.19
C LEU A 404 -8.68 0.41 14.65
N SER A 405 -8.56 0.55 13.33
CA SER A 405 -7.38 1.12 12.67
C SER A 405 -7.15 2.58 13.04
N PHE A 406 -8.21 3.40 13.03
CA PHE A 406 -8.12 4.79 13.49
C PHE A 406 -7.83 4.89 14.99
N SER A 407 -8.44 4.05 15.81
CA SER A 407 -8.18 4.01 17.25
C SER A 407 -6.71 3.66 17.53
N GLU A 408 -6.16 2.68 16.83
CA GLU A 408 -4.72 2.32 16.95
C GLU A 408 -3.82 3.48 16.51
N MET A 409 -4.15 4.13 15.38
CA MET A 409 -3.39 5.28 14.89
C MET A 409 -3.38 6.42 15.92
N ILE A 410 -4.53 6.73 16.52
CA ILE A 410 -4.65 7.76 17.57
C ILE A 410 -3.84 7.37 18.80
N ILE A 411 -3.99 6.14 19.30
CA ILE A 411 -3.26 5.64 20.48
C ILE A 411 -1.75 5.67 20.24
N ARG A 412 -1.30 5.23 19.08
CA ARG A 412 0.11 5.21 18.71
C ARG A 412 0.70 6.62 18.62
N THR A 413 -0.04 7.54 18.02
CA THR A 413 0.38 8.95 17.89
C THR A 413 0.30 9.68 19.24
N SER A 414 -0.59 9.28 20.13
CA SER A 414 -0.71 9.82 21.50
C SER A 414 0.44 9.39 22.42
N LYS A 415 1.11 8.27 22.12
CA LYS A 415 2.25 7.76 22.89
C LYS A 415 3.49 7.61 21.99
N PRO A 416 4.03 8.72 21.45
CA PRO A 416 5.16 8.65 20.54
C PRO A 416 6.45 8.21 21.23
N SER A 417 7.44 7.88 20.42
CA SER A 417 8.81 7.71 20.90
C SER A 417 9.30 9.01 21.51
N ARG A 418 9.83 8.94 22.72
CA ARG A 418 10.28 10.08 23.50
C ARG A 418 11.34 9.63 24.49
N GLY A 419 12.24 10.53 24.90
CA GLY A 419 13.27 10.21 25.85
C GLY A 419 14.05 11.42 26.33
N PHE A 420 14.76 11.23 27.42
CA PHE A 420 15.70 12.22 27.94
C PHE A 420 17.06 11.97 27.32
N LEU A 421 17.69 13.05 26.85
CA LEU A 421 18.93 12.97 26.14
C LEU A 421 20.10 13.33 27.06
N GLY A 422 21.20 12.64 26.84
CA GLY A 422 22.48 12.91 27.45
C GLY A 422 23.61 12.93 26.44
N ILE A 423 24.83 13.08 26.92
CA ILE A 423 26.02 13.06 26.09
C ILE A 423 26.98 11.99 26.58
N GLN A 424 27.62 11.27 25.68
CA GLN A 424 28.68 10.37 25.96
C GLN A 424 30.00 11.18 25.97
N PRO A 425 30.84 11.08 27.03
CA PRO A 425 32.14 11.75 27.07
C PRO A 425 32.96 11.47 25.81
N GLY A 426 33.48 12.52 25.18
CA GLY A 426 34.24 12.42 23.94
C GLY A 426 33.40 12.42 22.66
N HIS A 427 32.07 12.32 22.75
CA HIS A 427 31.17 12.41 21.62
C HIS A 427 30.43 13.76 21.61
N ARG A 428 29.91 14.13 20.43
CA ARG A 428 29.22 15.41 20.23
C ARG A 428 27.73 15.31 20.13
N HIS A 429 27.20 14.10 19.92
CA HIS A 429 25.80 13.86 19.70
C HIS A 429 25.05 13.56 20.98
N PHE A 430 23.83 14.12 21.08
CA PHE A 430 22.91 13.80 22.16
C PHE A 430 22.19 12.50 21.82
N ARG A 431 22.22 11.55 22.76
CA ARG A 431 21.59 10.24 22.66
C ARG A 431 20.66 10.00 23.84
N ASP A 432 19.72 9.06 23.67
CA ASP A 432 18.83 8.68 24.76
C ASP A 432 19.65 8.10 25.94
N LEU A 433 19.35 8.58 27.15
CA LEU A 433 20.00 8.11 28.39
C LEU A 433 19.83 6.59 28.60
N LYS A 434 18.81 5.98 28.00
CA LYS A 434 18.53 4.55 28.12
C LYS A 434 19.33 3.69 27.14
N GLU A 435 20.02 4.30 26.18
CA GLU A 435 20.73 3.57 25.13
C GLU A 435 22.01 2.90 25.65
N SER A 436 22.72 3.56 26.57
CA SER A 436 23.98 3.05 27.17
C SER A 436 24.25 3.71 28.48
N ASP A 437 24.85 2.95 29.43
CA ASP A 437 25.34 3.45 30.74
C ASP A 437 26.47 4.48 30.62
N GLN A 438 27.09 4.61 29.44
CA GLN A 438 28.13 5.62 29.17
C GLN A 438 27.57 7.00 28.80
N ILE A 439 26.26 7.12 28.64
CA ILE A 439 25.58 8.37 28.30
C ILE A 439 25.15 9.03 29.62
N HIS A 440 25.58 10.24 29.85
CA HIS A 440 25.32 10.97 31.08
C HIS A 440 24.48 12.21 30.83
N ALA A 441 23.51 12.47 31.73
CA ALA A 441 22.73 13.70 31.70
C ALA A 441 23.65 14.91 32.03
N ILE A 442 23.37 16.07 31.48
CA ILE A 442 24.11 17.30 31.77
C ILE A 442 23.58 17.86 33.09
N GLU A 443 24.48 18.18 34.01
CA GLU A 443 24.12 18.71 35.32
C GLU A 443 23.31 20.00 35.23
N GLY A 444 22.18 20.05 35.92
CA GLY A 444 21.27 21.17 35.89
C GLY A 444 20.48 21.38 34.59
N VAL A 445 20.57 20.49 33.60
CA VAL A 445 19.87 20.62 32.31
C VAL A 445 19.07 19.35 32.00
N LEU A 446 17.80 19.54 31.74
CA LEU A 446 16.89 18.49 31.25
C LEU A 446 16.73 18.61 29.74
N ILE A 447 17.29 17.71 28.96
CA ILE A 447 17.10 17.67 27.51
C ILE A 447 16.07 16.59 27.19
N TYR A 448 14.97 16.98 26.59
CA TYR A 448 13.87 16.07 26.30
C TYR A 448 13.54 16.07 24.81
N ARG A 449 13.53 14.89 24.19
CA ARG A 449 13.14 14.69 22.78
C ARG A 449 11.73 14.13 22.69
N PHE A 450 10.94 14.74 21.83
CA PHE A 450 9.58 14.29 21.52
C PHE A 450 9.44 14.06 20.02
N SER A 451 9.21 12.81 19.62
CA SER A 451 9.29 12.39 18.22
C SER A 451 7.91 12.24 17.58
N SER A 452 7.07 13.27 17.65
CA SER A 452 5.76 13.34 16.98
C SER A 452 5.28 14.78 16.89
N ASN A 453 4.34 15.05 15.99
CA ASN A 453 3.57 16.29 16.00
C ASN A 453 2.88 16.47 17.35
N LEU A 454 2.79 17.71 17.83
CA LEU A 454 2.11 18.03 19.08
C LEU A 454 0.62 18.33 18.81
N PHE A 455 -0.26 17.64 19.55
CA PHE A 455 -1.69 17.84 19.44
C PHE A 455 -2.40 17.53 20.77
N PHE A 456 -3.69 17.80 20.84
CA PHE A 456 -4.48 17.68 22.05
C PHE A 456 -4.33 16.36 22.82
N ALA A 457 -4.08 15.23 22.12
CA ALA A 457 -4.02 13.92 22.76
C ALA A 457 -2.63 13.55 23.30
N ASN A 458 -1.55 14.26 22.92
CA ASN A 458 -0.20 13.91 23.36
C ASN A 458 0.56 15.01 24.11
N ILE A 459 0.09 16.24 24.06
CA ILE A 459 0.76 17.36 24.74
C ILE A 459 0.83 17.18 26.26
N GLN A 460 -0.17 16.54 26.85
CA GLN A 460 -0.18 16.25 28.29
C GLN A 460 0.96 15.27 28.67
N VAL A 461 1.28 14.34 27.79
CA VAL A 461 2.39 13.41 28.01
C VAL A 461 3.72 14.14 28.02
N LEU A 462 3.93 15.10 27.09
CA LEU A 462 5.12 15.95 27.07
C LEU A 462 5.22 16.77 28.35
N GLN A 463 4.13 17.38 28.76
CA GLN A 463 4.07 18.23 29.96
C GLN A 463 4.40 17.40 31.20
N SER A 464 3.70 16.27 31.44
CA SER A 464 3.94 15.41 32.59
C SER A 464 5.35 14.86 32.61
N ASP A 465 5.88 14.38 31.48
CA ASP A 465 7.25 13.83 31.41
C ASP A 465 8.30 14.89 31.83
N ILE A 466 8.11 16.15 31.43
CA ILE A 466 9.01 17.24 31.82
C ILE A 466 8.83 17.54 33.32
N GLU A 467 7.59 17.79 33.77
CA GLU A 467 7.28 18.18 35.15
C GLU A 467 7.71 17.12 36.18
N ASP A 468 7.47 15.82 35.88
CA ASP A 468 7.82 14.70 36.76
C ASP A 468 9.33 14.45 36.87
N ASN A 469 10.11 14.95 35.91
CA ASN A 469 11.58 14.76 35.90
C ASN A 469 12.36 16.05 36.25
N LEU A 470 11.66 17.13 36.65
CA LEU A 470 12.31 18.30 37.19
C LEU A 470 12.96 17.96 38.55
N ARG A 471 14.24 18.35 38.73
CA ARG A 471 14.98 18.21 39.98
C ARG A 471 15.17 19.56 40.63
N GLU A 472 15.51 19.62 41.90
CA GLU A 472 15.78 20.85 42.61
C GLU A 472 16.94 21.66 42.01
N ASP A 473 17.89 20.97 41.37
CA ASP A 473 19.06 21.55 40.70
C ASP A 473 18.80 21.93 39.24
N THR A 474 17.60 21.65 38.68
CA THR A 474 17.30 21.93 37.27
C THR A 474 17.23 23.44 37.00
N LYS A 475 18.15 23.93 36.15
CA LYS A 475 18.27 25.34 35.75
C LYS A 475 17.62 25.59 34.35
N ALA A 476 17.57 24.56 33.53
CA ALA A 476 16.96 24.67 32.19
C ALA A 476 16.33 23.36 31.69
N VAL A 477 15.30 23.53 30.89
CA VAL A 477 14.67 22.47 30.09
C VAL A 477 14.90 22.81 28.62
N ILE A 478 15.41 21.84 27.86
CA ILE A 478 15.61 21.95 26.42
C ILE A 478 14.73 20.91 25.72
N LEU A 479 13.74 21.38 24.99
CA LEU A 479 12.90 20.55 24.15
C LEU A 479 13.58 20.38 22.78
N ASP A 480 14.06 19.19 22.51
CA ASP A 480 14.50 18.80 21.17
C ASP A 480 13.26 18.55 20.29
N ALA A 481 13.01 19.50 19.40
CA ALA A 481 11.84 19.52 18.50
C ALA A 481 12.13 18.94 17.12
N SER A 482 13.20 18.16 16.94
CA SER A 482 13.57 17.53 15.65
C SER A 482 12.45 16.64 15.09
N GLY A 483 11.67 16.01 15.97
CA GLY A 483 10.50 15.19 15.59
C GLY A 483 9.17 15.94 15.54
N ILE A 484 9.15 17.25 15.85
CA ILE A 484 7.91 18.05 15.91
C ILE A 484 7.75 18.80 14.59
N GLY A 485 6.93 18.27 13.68
CA GLY A 485 6.65 18.90 12.39
C GLY A 485 5.54 19.95 12.43
N SER A 486 4.60 19.82 13.37
CA SER A 486 3.45 20.72 13.53
C SER A 486 2.86 20.63 14.93
N MET A 487 2.04 21.64 15.30
CA MET A 487 1.26 21.63 16.53
C MET A 487 -0.16 22.16 16.30
N ASP A 488 -1.12 21.69 17.09
CA ASP A 488 -2.46 22.27 17.12
C ASP A 488 -2.59 23.37 18.19
N ILE A 489 -3.73 24.07 18.19
CA ILE A 489 -3.96 25.19 19.10
C ILE A 489 -3.95 24.74 20.57
N THR A 490 -4.50 23.57 20.88
CA THR A 490 -4.54 23.03 22.25
C THR A 490 -3.13 22.70 22.75
N ALA A 491 -2.28 22.15 21.88
CA ALA A 491 -0.89 21.88 22.22
C ALA A 491 -0.09 23.19 22.42
N ALA A 492 -0.35 24.20 21.58
CA ALA A 492 0.28 25.51 21.71
C ALA A 492 -0.07 26.18 23.06
N ASP A 493 -1.36 26.21 23.42
CA ASP A 493 -1.81 26.79 24.68
C ASP A 493 -1.19 26.06 25.89
N ARG A 494 -1.16 24.73 25.88
CA ARG A 494 -0.54 23.96 26.96
C ARG A 494 1.00 24.12 27.02
N LEU A 495 1.65 24.24 25.88
CA LEU A 495 3.08 24.50 25.81
C LEU A 495 3.42 25.89 26.39
N LYS A 496 2.53 26.88 26.17
CA LYS A 496 2.64 28.20 26.76
C LYS A 496 2.50 28.14 28.27
N LEU A 497 1.51 27.41 28.79
CA LEU A 497 1.33 27.20 30.23
C LEU A 497 2.55 26.50 30.86
N LEU A 498 3.09 25.48 30.21
CA LEU A 498 4.34 24.83 30.65
C LEU A 498 5.50 25.85 30.72
N TYR A 499 5.67 26.67 29.67
CA TYR A 499 6.68 27.71 29.66
C TYR A 499 6.52 28.71 30.82
N GLU A 500 5.29 29.20 31.07
CA GLU A 500 4.98 30.15 32.17
C GLU A 500 5.27 29.50 33.52
N SER A 501 4.88 28.24 33.74
CA SER A 501 5.19 27.48 34.96
C SER A 501 6.70 27.29 35.19
N LEU A 502 7.48 27.01 34.15
CA LEU A 502 8.93 26.89 34.24
C LEU A 502 9.57 28.26 34.54
N LYS A 503 9.06 29.34 33.94
CA LYS A 503 9.53 30.71 34.17
C LYS A 503 9.28 31.14 35.60
N GLU A 504 8.16 30.82 36.21
CA GLU A 504 7.85 31.09 37.64
C GLU A 504 8.83 30.36 38.57
N LYS A 505 9.30 29.18 38.19
CA LYS A 505 10.30 28.41 38.92
C LYS A 505 11.76 28.84 38.63
N ASN A 506 11.93 29.92 37.84
CA ASN A 506 13.27 30.40 37.38
C ASN A 506 14.03 29.36 36.54
N ILE A 507 13.32 28.44 35.86
CA ILE A 507 13.87 27.45 34.95
C ILE A 507 13.80 27.99 33.52
N ARG A 508 14.94 28.06 32.83
CA ARG A 508 14.96 28.49 31.43
C ARG A 508 14.38 27.43 30.54
N PHE A 509 13.59 27.82 29.55
CA PHE A 509 13.01 26.90 28.57
C PHE A 509 13.55 27.19 27.18
N TYR A 510 13.99 26.16 26.47
CA TYR A 510 14.49 26.26 25.11
C TYR A 510 13.80 25.24 24.22
N ILE A 511 13.50 25.64 22.97
CA ILE A 511 13.05 24.76 21.87
C ILE A 511 14.18 24.76 20.85
N THR A 512 14.70 23.57 20.52
CA THR A 512 15.87 23.38 19.65
C THR A 512 15.61 22.38 18.54
N GLU A 513 16.49 22.29 17.56
CA GLU A 513 16.46 21.33 16.42
C GLU A 513 15.16 21.41 15.60
N HIS A 514 14.44 22.53 15.66
CA HIS A 514 13.13 22.70 15.05
C HIS A 514 13.24 22.96 13.54
N ILE A 515 12.23 22.52 12.78
CA ILE A 515 12.09 22.83 11.35
C ILE A 515 11.59 24.27 11.14
N ALA A 516 11.97 24.91 10.01
CA ALA A 516 11.64 26.30 9.73
C ALA A 516 10.12 26.61 9.77
N GLY A 517 9.27 25.67 9.31
CA GLY A 517 7.80 25.84 9.32
C GLY A 517 7.20 25.93 10.73
N LEU A 518 7.84 25.35 11.75
CA LEU A 518 7.36 25.38 13.12
C LEU A 518 7.37 26.79 13.71
N ASN A 519 8.37 27.61 13.38
CA ASN A 519 8.44 29.00 13.85
C ASN A 519 7.29 29.86 13.35
N GLU A 520 6.91 29.69 12.07
CA GLU A 520 5.77 30.41 11.51
C GLU A 520 4.46 29.96 12.15
N GLN A 521 4.30 28.66 12.36
CA GLN A 521 3.14 28.11 13.04
C GLN A 521 3.05 28.56 14.49
N MET A 522 4.17 28.62 15.23
CA MET A 522 4.24 29.15 16.59
C MET A 522 3.77 30.61 16.65
N ARG A 523 4.13 31.47 15.68
CA ARG A 523 3.65 32.85 15.62
C ARG A 523 2.14 32.90 15.41
N GLN A 524 1.61 32.10 14.49
CA GLN A 524 0.17 32.05 14.19
C GLN A 524 -0.64 31.53 15.38
N LEU A 525 -0.09 30.63 16.18
CA LEU A 525 -0.73 30.03 17.35
C LEU A 525 -0.50 30.81 18.67
N GLY A 526 0.05 32.05 18.61
CA GLY A 526 0.22 32.89 19.78
C GLY A 526 1.45 32.61 20.65
N LEU A 527 2.38 31.75 20.18
CA LEU A 527 3.66 31.44 20.84
C LEU A 527 4.81 32.35 20.38
N GLY A 528 4.51 33.49 19.76
CA GLY A 528 5.50 34.47 19.30
C GLY A 528 6.38 35.04 20.44
N CYS A 529 5.87 35.06 21.67
CA CYS A 529 6.63 35.48 22.87
C CYS A 529 7.86 34.59 23.09
N LEU A 530 7.77 33.27 22.93
CA LEU A 530 8.91 32.34 23.07
C LEU A 530 10.03 32.65 22.07
N ILE A 531 9.68 33.08 20.86
CA ILE A 531 10.64 33.48 19.84
C ILE A 531 11.30 34.80 20.21
N GLN A 532 10.50 35.81 20.66
CA GLN A 532 10.96 37.14 21.04
C GLN A 532 11.84 37.10 22.31
N GLU A 533 11.50 36.28 23.29
CA GLU A 533 12.27 36.09 24.54
C GLU A 533 13.52 35.22 24.31
N GLY A 534 13.76 34.75 23.09
CA GLY A 534 14.95 34.00 22.76
C GLY A 534 14.94 32.53 23.21
N CYS A 535 13.76 31.98 23.48
CA CYS A 535 13.62 30.57 23.87
C CYS A 535 13.83 29.60 22.70
N VAL A 536 13.76 30.07 21.46
CA VAL A 536 13.91 29.24 20.26
C VAL A 536 15.36 29.34 19.76
N ARG A 537 16.07 28.22 19.72
CA ARG A 537 17.44 28.11 19.26
C ARG A 537 17.59 27.08 18.17
N ARG A 538 18.52 27.29 17.23
CA ARG A 538 18.71 26.42 16.09
C ARG A 538 19.18 25.01 16.51
N THR A 539 20.09 24.95 17.48
CA THR A 539 20.65 23.68 17.96
C THR A 539 20.69 23.63 19.50
N THR A 540 20.67 22.43 20.04
CA THR A 540 20.82 22.16 21.48
C THR A 540 22.12 22.73 22.03
N HIS A 541 23.19 22.72 21.26
CA HIS A 541 24.49 23.30 21.68
C HIS A 541 24.44 24.81 21.84
N ILE A 542 23.67 25.51 21.00
CA ILE A 542 23.53 26.97 21.15
C ILE A 542 22.78 27.28 22.45
N ALA A 543 21.75 26.51 22.77
CA ALA A 543 21.04 26.65 24.05
C ALA A 543 21.95 26.41 25.25
N LEU A 544 22.80 25.37 25.20
CA LEU A 544 23.80 25.11 26.25
C LEU A 544 24.85 26.22 26.34
N LYS A 545 25.32 26.77 25.23
CA LYS A 545 26.26 27.90 25.20
C LYS A 545 25.66 29.16 25.81
N ASP A 546 24.37 29.44 25.59
CA ASP A 546 23.66 30.55 26.22
C ASP A 546 23.57 30.43 27.74
N MET A 547 23.74 29.22 28.25
CA MET A 547 23.85 28.91 29.70
C MET A 547 25.28 28.89 30.23
N GLY A 548 26.29 29.13 29.39
CA GLY A 548 27.70 29.08 29.75
C GLY A 548 28.31 27.65 29.72
N ILE A 549 27.54 26.66 29.25
CA ILE A 549 27.98 25.25 29.18
C ILE A 549 28.60 25.01 27.82
N THR A 550 29.93 25.13 27.71
CA THR A 550 30.66 24.91 26.45
C THR A 550 31.26 23.51 26.34
N ARG A 551 31.55 22.87 27.48
CA ARG A 551 32.07 21.51 27.60
C ARG A 551 31.35 20.80 28.74
N PRO A 552 30.21 20.11 28.47
CA PRO A 552 29.40 19.50 29.53
C PRO A 552 30.14 18.40 30.31
N TYR A 553 31.13 17.74 29.70
CA TYR A 553 32.02 16.78 30.35
C TYR A 553 33.46 17.02 29.95
N PRO A 554 34.42 17.20 30.93
CA PRO A 554 35.83 17.09 30.65
C PRO A 554 36.11 15.64 30.19
N LEU A 555 37.05 15.48 29.26
CA LEU A 555 37.51 14.16 28.84
C LEU A 555 38.36 13.56 29.99
N GLU A 556 37.71 12.98 30.99
CA GLU A 556 38.39 12.22 32.03
C GLU A 556 38.88 10.90 31.44
N GLY A 557 40.19 10.67 31.47
CA GLY A 557 40.86 9.47 30.97
C GLY A 557 41.18 9.48 29.48
N GLY A 558 41.08 10.61 28.82
CA GLY A 558 41.68 10.78 27.50
C GLY A 558 43.18 10.58 27.60
N VAL A 559 43.69 9.46 27.02
CA VAL A 559 45.10 9.36 26.64
C VAL A 559 45.49 10.69 26.03
N ASP A 560 46.50 11.30 26.57
CA ASP A 560 47.06 12.60 26.20
C ASP A 560 47.08 12.80 24.69
N ASN A 561 46.00 13.38 24.17
CA ASN A 561 45.91 13.83 22.79
C ASN A 561 46.66 15.16 22.60
N GLU A 562 47.39 15.63 23.62
CA GLU A 562 48.30 16.76 23.47
C GLU A 562 49.49 16.45 22.53
N GLN A 563 49.79 15.18 22.26
CA GLN A 563 50.79 14.79 21.26
C GLN A 563 50.26 14.56 19.87
N ARG A 564 48.95 14.55 19.66
CA ARG A 564 48.38 14.68 18.32
C ARG A 564 48.32 16.16 17.91
N SER A 565 49.52 16.72 17.89
CA SER A 565 50.06 17.81 17.07
C SER A 565 49.30 19.14 16.99
N ALA A 566 50.05 20.18 17.29
CA ALA A 566 49.79 21.57 16.98
C ALA A 566 49.39 21.86 15.48
N SER A 567 49.59 20.93 14.57
CA SER A 567 49.17 21.01 13.16
C SER A 567 47.68 20.67 12.97
N ARG A 568 47.10 19.74 13.73
CA ARG A 568 45.67 19.46 13.71
C ARG A 568 44.82 20.57 14.36
N LYS A 569 45.33 21.28 15.32
CA LYS A 569 44.59 22.34 16.06
C LYS A 569 44.20 23.56 15.21
N ARG A 570 44.83 23.83 14.06
CA ARG A 570 44.50 24.97 13.19
C ARG A 570 43.52 24.63 12.07
N ALA A 571 43.52 23.42 11.59
CA ALA A 571 42.53 22.93 10.59
C ALA A 571 41.17 22.55 11.24
N ASP A 572 41.24 22.02 12.46
CA ASP A 572 40.12 21.40 13.19
C ASP A 572 39.03 22.40 13.62
N ASN A 573 39.33 23.67 13.93
CA ASN A 573 38.31 24.58 14.48
C ASN A 573 37.30 25.12 13.46
N ARG A 574 37.60 25.12 12.16
CA ARG A 574 36.68 25.61 11.13
C ARG A 574 35.96 24.48 10.38
N VAL A 575 36.64 23.38 10.13
CA VAL A 575 36.04 22.17 9.56
C VAL A 575 35.10 21.55 10.59
N GLN A 576 35.43 21.59 11.87
CA GLN A 576 34.61 21.08 12.96
C GLN A 576 33.25 21.82 13.14
N GLU A 577 33.19 23.13 12.88
CA GLU A 577 31.92 23.87 12.89
C GLU A 577 31.00 23.48 11.72
N PHE A 578 31.55 23.05 10.59
CA PHE A 578 30.80 22.67 9.39
C PHE A 578 30.35 21.19 9.42
N VAL A 579 31.24 20.27 9.85
CA VAL A 579 30.94 18.84 10.05
C VAL A 579 29.87 18.62 11.15
N TRP A 580 29.84 19.50 12.12
CA TRP A 580 28.85 19.50 13.20
C TRP A 580 27.40 19.70 12.74
N ALA A 581 27.20 20.37 11.63
CA ALA A 581 25.86 20.62 11.09
C ALA A 581 25.28 19.44 10.28
N PHE A 582 26.10 18.48 9.84
CA PHE A 582 25.67 17.50 8.83
C PHE A 582 26.15 16.04 9.06
N GLY A 583 26.92 15.73 10.11
CA GLY A 583 27.80 14.55 10.13
C GLY A 583 27.17 13.16 10.22
N SER A 584 26.27 12.83 11.11
CA SER A 584 25.90 11.40 11.30
C SER A 584 24.62 10.97 10.57
N GLN A 585 23.65 11.86 10.36
CA GLN A 585 22.50 11.57 9.50
C GLN A 585 22.88 11.56 8.02
N ALA A 586 23.99 12.23 7.66
CA ALA A 586 24.51 12.22 6.31
C ALA A 586 25.11 10.85 5.93
N GLU A 587 25.81 10.18 6.84
CA GLU A 587 26.47 8.89 6.55
C GLU A 587 25.44 7.78 6.25
N GLU A 588 24.45 7.56 7.11
CA GLU A 588 23.37 6.58 6.85
C GLU A 588 22.51 6.94 5.66
N GLU A 589 22.24 8.23 5.43
CA GLU A 589 21.45 8.69 4.29
C GLU A 589 22.26 8.62 2.99
N ILE A 590 23.57 8.87 3.02
CA ILE A 590 24.49 8.69 1.90
C ILE A 590 24.61 7.20 1.55
N GLU A 591 24.84 6.31 2.51
CA GLU A 591 24.86 4.86 2.26
C GLU A 591 23.52 4.36 1.71
N ARG A 592 22.40 4.84 2.24
CA ARG A 592 21.07 4.51 1.73
C ARG A 592 20.82 5.02 0.32
N GLN A 593 21.23 6.26 0.00
CA GLN A 593 21.08 6.85 -1.34
C GLN A 593 22.01 6.17 -2.35
N ILE A 594 23.24 5.87 -1.99
CA ILE A 594 24.18 5.13 -2.82
C ILE A 594 23.66 3.70 -3.07
N GLY A 595 23.17 3.00 -2.05
CA GLY A 595 22.54 1.70 -2.18
C GLY A 595 21.33 1.71 -3.13
N CYS A 596 20.45 2.72 -3.03
CA CYS A 596 19.34 2.92 -3.95
C CYS A 596 19.79 3.23 -5.39
N GLN A 597 20.85 4.02 -5.56
CA GLN A 597 21.39 4.37 -6.87
C GLN A 597 22.06 3.17 -7.55
N ILE A 598 22.79 2.36 -6.80
CA ILE A 598 23.38 1.10 -7.29
C ILE A 598 22.28 0.09 -7.69
N GLU A 599 21.22 -0.01 -6.89
CA GLU A 599 20.09 -0.89 -7.22
C GLU A 599 19.31 -0.42 -8.45
N GLN A 600 19.24 0.89 -8.65
CA GLN A 600 18.60 1.48 -9.83
C GLN A 600 19.48 1.35 -11.08
N LEU A 601 20.80 1.47 -10.93
CA LEU A 601 21.78 1.18 -11.99
C LEU A 601 21.73 -0.28 -12.43
N LYS A 602 21.64 -1.21 -11.48
CA LYS A 602 21.41 -2.65 -11.76
C LYS A 602 20.14 -2.90 -12.57
N LYS A 603 19.10 -2.07 -12.38
CA LYS A 603 17.81 -2.19 -13.09
C LYS A 603 17.76 -1.51 -14.43
N THR A 604 18.39 -0.35 -14.60
CA THR A 604 18.25 0.51 -15.79
C THR A 604 19.45 0.49 -16.70
N GLY A 605 20.64 0.17 -16.18
CA GLY A 605 21.89 0.26 -16.93
C GLY A 605 22.32 1.70 -17.30
N ASP A 606 21.64 2.71 -16.72
CA ASP A 606 21.85 4.12 -17.06
C ASP A 606 22.85 4.77 -16.11
N VAL A 607 24.07 4.99 -16.62
CA VAL A 607 25.19 5.58 -15.87
C VAL A 607 25.05 7.10 -15.73
N GLU A 608 24.28 7.75 -16.60
CA GLU A 608 24.06 9.21 -16.56
C GLU A 608 23.27 9.66 -15.32
N TYR A 609 22.42 8.79 -14.81
CA TYR A 609 21.67 9.03 -13.57
C TYR A 609 22.57 9.17 -12.32
N LEU A 610 23.68 8.45 -12.27
CA LEU A 610 24.69 8.56 -11.21
C LEU A 610 25.45 9.89 -11.23
N LEU A 611 25.64 10.46 -12.41
CA LEU A 611 26.38 11.71 -12.58
C LEU A 611 25.57 12.96 -12.16
N HIS A 612 24.25 12.85 -12.07
CA HIS A 612 23.35 13.94 -11.65
C HIS A 612 22.95 13.89 -10.16
N GLY A 613 23.26 12.82 -9.44
CA GLY A 613 23.07 12.70 -8.00
C GLY A 613 24.12 13.48 -7.21
N ARG A 614 23.69 14.40 -6.39
CA ARG A 614 24.42 15.34 -5.53
C ARG A 614 25.72 14.78 -4.91
N TRP A 615 26.84 15.01 -5.57
CA TRP A 615 28.20 14.80 -5.02
C TRP A 615 28.57 15.86 -3.98
N SER A 616 27.72 16.82 -3.71
CA SER A 616 27.95 17.92 -2.76
C SER A 616 28.09 17.49 -1.29
N HIS A 617 27.84 16.23 -0.95
CA HIS A 617 27.90 15.72 0.42
C HIS A 617 29.15 14.88 0.75
N MET A 618 30.01 14.62 -0.24
CA MET A 618 31.28 13.90 -0.01
C MET A 618 32.44 14.80 0.48
N GLU A 619 32.15 16.05 0.82
CA GLU A 619 33.16 17.01 1.31
C GLU A 619 33.65 16.73 2.75
N ASP A 620 33.01 15.80 3.49
CA ASP A 620 33.20 15.63 4.94
C ASP A 620 33.98 14.37 5.34
N LEU A 621 34.37 13.51 4.40
CA LEU A 621 35.17 12.31 4.69
C LEU A 621 36.68 12.64 4.82
N ASP A 622 37.38 11.92 5.70
CA ASP A 622 38.84 11.97 5.82
C ASP A 622 39.45 11.53 4.47
N GLN A 623 40.57 12.14 4.08
CA GLN A 623 41.15 11.95 2.73
C GLN A 623 41.48 10.47 2.43
N ASP A 624 41.86 9.70 3.44
CA ASP A 624 42.17 8.27 3.25
C ASP A 624 40.89 7.42 3.10
N GLU A 625 39.83 7.70 3.87
CA GLU A 625 38.50 7.04 3.76
C GLU A 625 37.82 7.40 2.44
N TRP A 626 37.96 8.65 1.98
CA TRP A 626 37.39 9.10 0.72
C TRP A 626 37.99 8.37 -0.49
N VAL A 627 39.32 8.17 -0.50
CA VAL A 627 40.01 7.44 -1.60
C VAL A 627 39.64 5.96 -1.59
N GLU A 628 39.52 5.35 -0.44
CA GLU A 628 39.14 3.92 -0.30
C GLU A 628 37.69 3.68 -0.74
N HIS A 629 36.76 4.51 -0.33
CA HIS A 629 35.37 4.45 -0.79
C HIS A 629 35.20 4.75 -2.28
N LEU A 630 35.94 5.70 -2.82
CA LEU A 630 35.92 5.99 -4.25
C LEU A 630 36.45 4.81 -5.07
N GLU A 631 37.52 4.15 -4.63
CA GLU A 631 38.05 2.94 -5.30
C GLU A 631 37.06 1.76 -5.26
N GLU A 632 36.42 1.54 -4.12
CA GLU A 632 35.47 0.46 -3.94
C GLU A 632 34.23 0.69 -4.82
N HIS A 633 33.71 1.90 -4.85
CA HIS A 633 32.59 2.29 -5.70
C HIS A 633 32.93 2.28 -7.20
N LEU A 634 34.11 2.73 -7.61
CA LEU A 634 34.55 2.63 -9.00
C LEU A 634 34.66 1.18 -9.46
N LYS A 635 35.20 0.28 -8.63
CA LYS A 635 35.24 -1.16 -8.94
C LYS A 635 33.85 -1.77 -9.04
N GLU A 636 32.92 -1.37 -8.20
CA GLU A 636 31.54 -1.85 -8.21
C GLU A 636 30.76 -1.34 -9.42
N ILE A 637 30.94 -0.08 -9.79
CA ILE A 637 30.34 0.54 -10.98
C ILE A 637 30.89 -0.10 -12.28
N VAL A 638 32.19 -0.36 -12.35
CA VAL A 638 32.83 -1.04 -13.49
C VAL A 638 32.30 -2.45 -13.66
N ASN A 639 32.19 -3.21 -12.56
CA ASN A 639 31.62 -4.57 -12.56
C ASN A 639 30.15 -4.60 -13.00
N ILE A 640 29.36 -3.57 -12.66
CA ILE A 640 27.93 -3.50 -12.98
C ILE A 640 27.69 -2.99 -14.40
N SER A 641 28.47 -2.00 -14.86
CA SER A 641 28.25 -1.34 -16.15
C SER A 641 28.87 -2.07 -17.34
N GLY A 642 29.84 -2.95 -17.12
CA GLY A 642 30.60 -3.63 -18.19
C GLY A 642 31.38 -2.65 -19.09
N LYS A 643 31.53 -1.39 -18.65
CA LYS A 643 32.27 -0.36 -19.39
C LYS A 643 33.70 -0.26 -18.90
N ASP A 644 34.61 0.05 -19.80
CA ASP A 644 36.04 0.23 -19.52
C ASP A 644 36.23 1.34 -18.45
N GLU A 645 37.01 1.04 -17.43
CA GLU A 645 37.37 1.92 -16.30
C GLU A 645 37.83 3.31 -16.76
N LYS A 646 38.57 3.38 -17.89
CA LYS A 646 39.02 4.63 -18.50
C LYS A 646 37.89 5.53 -19.02
N THR A 647 36.85 4.95 -19.60
CA THR A 647 35.69 5.68 -20.12
C THR A 647 34.86 6.31 -19.02
N LEU A 648 34.72 5.60 -17.88
CA LEU A 648 34.01 6.08 -16.70
C LEU A 648 34.78 7.19 -15.99
N ALA A 649 36.09 7.03 -15.82
CA ALA A 649 36.97 8.05 -15.23
C ALA A 649 36.98 9.37 -16.04
N ILE A 650 36.96 9.28 -17.37
CA ILE A 650 36.85 10.46 -18.26
C ILE A 650 35.54 11.21 -18.01
N ARG A 651 34.41 10.53 -17.93
CA ARG A 651 33.10 11.14 -17.68
C ARG A 651 33.01 11.80 -16.30
N LEU A 652 33.51 11.11 -15.26
CA LEU A 652 33.54 11.66 -13.91
C LEU A 652 34.40 12.93 -13.80
N GLU A 653 35.60 12.93 -14.42
CA GLU A 653 36.48 14.11 -14.41
C GLU A 653 35.88 15.28 -15.22
N LYS A 654 35.20 15.00 -16.35
CA LYS A 654 34.49 16.02 -17.12
C LYS A 654 33.38 16.67 -16.32
N HIS A 655 32.56 15.86 -15.64
CA HIS A 655 31.49 16.38 -14.78
C HIS A 655 32.03 17.18 -13.59
N ARG A 656 33.10 16.72 -12.97
CA ARG A 656 33.78 17.43 -11.88
C ARG A 656 34.30 18.79 -12.35
N GLN A 657 34.83 18.90 -13.57
CA GLN A 657 35.27 20.14 -14.19
C GLN A 657 34.10 21.11 -14.41
N GLU A 658 32.98 20.62 -14.93
CA GLU A 658 31.77 21.42 -15.17
C GLU A 658 31.19 21.98 -13.86
N VAL A 659 31.18 21.18 -12.76
CA VAL A 659 30.76 21.61 -11.42
C VAL A 659 31.73 22.67 -10.89
N HIS A 660 33.04 22.48 -11.06
CA HIS A 660 34.04 23.43 -10.60
C HIS A 660 33.89 24.79 -11.33
N ASP A 661 33.67 24.76 -12.65
CA ASP A 661 33.49 25.97 -13.46
C ASP A 661 32.18 26.70 -13.15
N ARG A 662 31.16 25.99 -12.73
CA ARG A 662 29.92 26.58 -12.22
C ARG A 662 30.13 27.24 -10.86
N ILE A 663 30.77 26.57 -9.91
CA ILE A 663 31.08 27.10 -8.58
C ILE A 663 32.01 28.30 -8.70
N ALA A 664 32.99 28.29 -9.63
CA ALA A 664 33.89 29.41 -9.87
C ALA A 664 33.15 30.66 -10.40
N ARG A 665 32.05 30.47 -11.11
CA ARG A 665 31.20 31.57 -11.61
C ARG A 665 30.22 32.09 -10.58
N GLU A 666 29.63 31.22 -9.83
CA GLU A 666 28.54 31.57 -8.87
C GLU A 666 29.09 31.94 -7.48
N HIS A 667 30.20 31.31 -7.04
CA HIS A 667 30.81 31.46 -5.73
C HIS A 667 32.36 31.48 -5.79
N PRO A 668 32.98 32.60 -6.21
CA PRO A 668 34.44 32.67 -6.41
C PRO A 668 35.26 32.40 -5.14
N GLU A 669 34.74 32.74 -3.96
CA GLU A 669 35.34 32.45 -2.65
C GLU A 669 35.44 30.95 -2.33
N LEU A 670 34.49 30.12 -2.83
CA LEU A 670 34.52 28.68 -2.68
C LEU A 670 35.47 28.04 -3.68
N ALA A 671 35.61 28.61 -4.87
CA ALA A 671 36.52 28.11 -5.93
C ALA A 671 37.99 28.10 -5.52
N GLU A 672 38.40 29.04 -4.67
CA GLU A 672 39.79 29.11 -4.17
C GLU A 672 40.07 27.98 -3.18
N ARG A 673 39.09 27.69 -2.30
CA ARG A 673 39.16 26.55 -1.37
C ARG A 673 39.14 25.19 -2.08
N PHE A 674 38.38 25.07 -3.15
CA PHE A 674 38.35 23.86 -3.97
C PHE A 674 39.69 23.63 -4.67
N ARG A 675 40.37 24.70 -5.13
CA ARG A 675 41.72 24.62 -5.71
C ARG A 675 42.79 24.17 -4.71
N GLU A 676 42.74 24.70 -3.49
CA GLU A 676 43.64 24.27 -2.40
C GLU A 676 43.48 22.81 -2.04
N ARG A 677 42.22 22.35 -1.87
CA ARG A 677 41.92 20.94 -1.61
C ARG A 677 42.35 20.02 -2.76
N ARG A 678 42.16 20.45 -4.01
CA ARG A 678 42.61 19.71 -5.17
C ARG A 678 44.13 19.52 -5.16
N HIS A 679 44.86 20.52 -4.75
CA HIS A 679 46.32 20.46 -4.66
C HIS A 679 46.74 19.46 -3.58
N LEU A 680 46.10 19.48 -2.41
CA LEU A 680 46.38 18.54 -1.33
C LEU A 680 46.05 17.09 -1.70
N LEU A 681 44.94 16.85 -2.43
CA LEU A 681 44.58 15.53 -2.94
C LEU A 681 45.60 15.05 -3.98
N ASP A 682 46.02 15.90 -4.88
CA ASP A 682 47.03 15.59 -5.90
C ASP A 682 48.40 15.25 -5.28
N GLU A 683 48.80 15.95 -4.23
CA GLU A 683 50.03 15.62 -3.47
C GLU A 683 49.92 14.27 -2.75
N HIS A 684 48.78 14.00 -2.14
CA HIS A 684 48.51 12.75 -1.44
C HIS A 684 48.47 11.55 -2.38
N LEU A 685 47.78 11.67 -3.53
CA LEU A 685 47.74 10.63 -4.57
C LEU A 685 49.13 10.38 -5.13
N LYS A 686 49.94 11.43 -5.36
CA LYS A 686 51.31 11.33 -5.84
C LYS A 686 52.23 10.56 -4.88
N GLU A 687 52.04 10.75 -3.57
CA GLU A 687 52.84 10.12 -2.55
C GLU A 687 52.42 8.67 -2.26
N LYS A 688 51.13 8.41 -2.13
CA LYS A 688 50.62 7.10 -1.72
C LYS A 688 50.21 6.18 -2.90
N ARG A 689 49.79 6.75 -4.05
CA ARG A 689 49.27 6.00 -5.20
C ARG A 689 49.74 6.63 -6.54
N PRO A 690 51.02 6.56 -6.87
CA PRO A 690 51.56 7.23 -8.07
C PRO A 690 50.92 6.77 -9.37
N GLU A 691 50.48 5.50 -9.47
CA GLU A 691 49.81 4.97 -10.68
C GLU A 691 48.45 5.65 -10.93
N VAL A 692 47.68 5.87 -9.86
CA VAL A 692 46.37 6.56 -9.93
C VAL A 692 46.58 8.03 -10.23
N TYR A 693 47.61 8.67 -9.66
CA TYR A 693 47.98 10.05 -9.94
C TYR A 693 48.32 10.26 -11.42
N GLU A 694 49.17 9.39 -12.00
CA GLU A 694 49.52 9.49 -13.43
C GLU A 694 48.28 9.34 -14.34
N LEU A 695 47.37 8.42 -13.99
CA LEU A 695 46.12 8.25 -14.74
C LEU A 695 45.26 9.50 -14.67
N VAL A 696 45.08 10.12 -13.51
CA VAL A 696 44.32 11.35 -13.31
C VAL A 696 44.93 12.51 -14.11
N ILE A 697 46.26 12.65 -14.13
CA ILE A 697 46.95 13.70 -14.90
C ILE A 697 46.79 13.48 -16.42
N GLN A 698 46.87 12.23 -16.90
CA GLN A 698 46.65 11.90 -18.30
C GLN A 698 45.20 12.23 -18.71
N LEU A 699 44.22 11.93 -17.89
CA LEU A 699 42.83 12.21 -18.12
C LEU A 699 42.53 13.71 -18.17
N ARG A 700 43.10 14.49 -17.24
CA ARG A 700 42.99 15.97 -17.23
C ARG A 700 43.57 16.59 -18.51
N LYS A 701 44.72 16.09 -18.95
CA LYS A 701 45.33 16.54 -20.21
C LYS A 701 44.46 16.25 -21.39
N LYS A 702 43.93 15.06 -21.50
CA LYS A 702 43.00 14.66 -22.58
C LYS A 702 41.75 15.51 -22.64
N ILE A 703 41.11 15.79 -21.49
CA ILE A 703 39.92 16.64 -21.37
C ILE A 703 40.23 18.09 -21.78
N SER A 704 41.37 18.60 -21.36
CA SER A 704 41.83 19.96 -21.74
C SER A 704 42.10 20.08 -23.25
N ASP A 705 42.63 19.02 -23.85
CA ASP A 705 42.89 19.01 -25.30
C ASP A 705 41.57 18.91 -26.09
N GLU A 706 40.60 18.11 -25.65
CA GLU A 706 39.27 18.03 -26.25
C GLU A 706 38.48 19.35 -26.13
N GLN A 707 38.60 20.07 -25.02
CA GLN A 707 37.97 21.38 -24.84
C GLN A 707 38.57 22.43 -25.77
N ARG A 708 39.89 22.42 -25.95
CA ARG A 708 40.57 23.33 -26.89
C ARG A 708 40.22 23.05 -28.35
N GLU A 709 39.91 21.81 -28.71
CA GLU A 709 39.44 21.46 -30.05
C GLU A 709 37.98 21.91 -30.27
N GLN A 710 37.11 21.81 -29.22
CA GLN A 710 35.74 22.32 -29.30
C GLN A 710 35.64 23.85 -29.34
N GLU A 711 36.55 24.58 -28.71
CA GLU A 711 36.61 26.04 -28.79
C GLU A 711 37.15 26.53 -30.14
N LYS A 712 37.79 25.67 -30.93
CA LYS A 712 38.30 25.98 -32.27
C LYS A 712 37.33 25.64 -33.41
N GLN A 713 36.23 24.94 -33.11
CA GLN A 713 35.11 24.70 -34.02
C GLN A 713 33.96 25.68 -33.72
#